data_0fdc24186f44aee672ffd27cafe96e5b
#
_entry.id   0fdc24186f44aee672ffd27cafe96e5b
#
_cell.length_a   1.000
_cell.length_b   1.000
_cell.length_c   1.000
_cell.angle_alpha   90.00
_cell.angle_beta   90.00
_cell.angle_gamma   90.00
#
_symmetry.space_group_name_H-M   'P 1'
#
loop_
_entity.id
_entity.type
_entity.pdbx_description
1 polymer ?
#
loop_
_entity_poly.entity_id
_entity_poly.type
_entity_poly.pdbx_seq_one_letter_code
_entity_poly.pdbx_strand_id
1 'polypeptide(L)'
;MDKEKLFYKTLQDIFIGAKVEGQGGFINLMKIKSKYYKKVEELLKKDIEEALEKYPAFRDELFDKLYSFFSRYFTESGSIYFKSTPFHNGIYEKIYTDDKDVVLFWKTQMLYYVKTDRIFRSMPVEFNGLKFYFDASEIENKKNNEKRSLIYELKEIRDDGTILFKVYYREGNSATKTDEILKEIKKKVKNIKEEDLERAFRIFEKQSEVDFFINKNAKAFLQEQFKLWSYQYFWEGGKQWSPDRVNQLQILKDIASKIIDFVSQFEDELVKIWNKPKFVKNSNYVITLDRLEKFGEKGIEIIRKLLTHENIEKQIEEWKELGIVNDDFSVEDVIKENRLSDKYKFLPIDTKYFKDLELKILNLFDDLDNDLDGWLIKSENYQALNTLLPKFKEKVQTIYIDPPFNLESSDQFLYRTNYKDSTWATLLENRLRLAKDWLNEKGSIFVRCDYNGNWIVRCVMDEIFGKENFRNEIVIQRVKKQTSEEPKTFAVDYDNLYFYSKLSEAKVILNPPKITKTRKEEDLWHSADTQGKYEPKIFFGKLLYPPTERRGWFSQEKIDELISKKELRLVCKNCGYKHYEGFLGDKGCPKCGHDNWRVEYKIKRETFAFIGNLWTDISGYTHGWDFPTENSEILLKRVIESTSNENDLVMDFFLGSGTTTAVAHKLKRKWIGVEMGEHFYSVILPRMKKVLAYDKSGISKE
;
A
#
# COMPACT_ATOMS: atom_id res chain seq x y z
N MET A 1 41.89 -19.52 -1.67
CA MET A 1 40.75 -19.75 -0.72
C MET A 1 40.08 -21.05 -1.16
N ASP A 2 39.90 -21.98 -0.28
CA ASP A 2 39.31 -23.30 -0.57
C ASP A 2 37.88 -23.19 -1.06
N LYS A 3 37.63 -23.53 -2.31
CA LYS A 3 36.30 -23.40 -2.96
C LYS A 3 35.26 -24.33 -2.34
N GLU A 4 35.68 -25.47 -1.84
CA GLU A 4 34.83 -26.38 -1.13
C GLU A 4 34.28 -25.73 0.16
N LYS A 5 35.13 -25.10 0.95
CA LYS A 5 34.69 -24.36 2.16
C LYS A 5 33.78 -23.20 1.83
N LEU A 6 34.06 -22.46 0.75
CA LEU A 6 33.21 -21.38 0.28
C LEU A 6 31.83 -21.89 -0.15
N PHE A 7 31.78 -22.99 -0.88
CA PHE A 7 30.55 -23.62 -1.31
C PHE A 7 29.66 -24.04 -0.12
N TYR A 8 30.24 -24.79 0.84
CA TYR A 8 29.47 -25.21 2.01
C TYR A 8 29.04 -24.03 2.88
N LYS A 9 29.85 -22.99 3.00
CA LYS A 9 29.44 -21.75 3.67
C LYS A 9 28.26 -21.10 2.98
N THR A 10 28.29 -20.98 1.66
CA THR A 10 27.20 -20.40 0.87
C THR A 10 25.92 -21.23 0.98
N LEU A 11 26.05 -22.56 0.98
CA LEU A 11 24.91 -23.46 1.19
C LEU A 11 24.36 -23.33 2.62
N GLN A 12 25.23 -23.19 3.61
CA GLN A 12 24.85 -22.96 5.00
C GLN A 12 24.05 -21.67 5.14
N ASP A 13 24.40 -20.59 4.47
CA ASP A 13 23.72 -19.31 4.53
C ASP A 13 22.24 -19.41 4.10
N ILE A 14 21.89 -20.31 3.18
CA ILE A 14 20.50 -20.59 2.81
C ILE A 14 19.72 -21.22 3.95
N PHE A 15 20.32 -22.17 4.66
CA PHE A 15 19.63 -22.94 5.70
C PHE A 15 19.63 -22.25 7.05
N ILE A 16 20.63 -21.44 7.34
CA ILE A 16 20.75 -20.75 8.63
C ILE A 16 20.15 -19.36 8.56
N GLY A 17 20.24 -18.66 7.43
CA GLY A 17 19.75 -17.31 7.24
C GLY A 17 20.32 -16.30 8.22
N ALA A 18 19.92 -15.05 8.12
CA ALA A 18 20.14 -14.09 9.19
C ALA A 18 19.42 -14.63 10.45
N LYS A 19 20.14 -14.79 11.56
CA LYS A 19 19.57 -15.26 12.86
C LYS A 19 18.42 -14.34 13.27
N VAL A 20 17.20 -14.71 12.90
CA VAL A 20 16.00 -13.97 13.28
C VAL A 20 15.55 -14.51 14.64
N GLU A 21 15.75 -13.75 15.73
CA GLU A 21 15.20 -14.06 17.06
C GLU A 21 13.89 -13.30 17.25
N GLY A 22 12.88 -13.89 17.83
CA GLY A 22 11.57 -13.30 18.10
C GLY A 22 10.51 -14.39 18.29
N GLN A 23 9.28 -14.02 18.53
CA GLN A 23 8.16 -14.94 18.66
C GLN A 23 7.27 -14.87 17.42
N GLY A 24 7.23 -15.92 16.61
CA GLY A 24 6.34 -16.02 15.47
C GLY A 24 6.62 -17.24 14.59
N GLY A 25 5.66 -17.61 13.75
CA GLY A 25 5.73 -18.80 12.89
C GLY A 25 6.94 -18.82 11.95
N PHE A 26 7.34 -17.67 11.44
CA PHE A 26 8.50 -17.51 10.57
C PHE A 26 9.82 -17.85 11.27
N ILE A 27 9.98 -17.46 12.51
CA ILE A 27 11.20 -17.71 13.30
C ILE A 27 11.36 -19.18 13.62
N ASN A 28 10.25 -19.88 13.88
CA ASN A 28 10.25 -21.32 14.04
C ASN A 28 10.71 -22.03 12.77
N LEU A 29 10.37 -21.50 11.62
CA LEU A 29 10.84 -22.00 10.32
C LEU A 29 12.35 -21.90 10.15
N MET A 30 12.96 -20.78 10.52
CA MET A 30 14.40 -20.60 10.45
C MET A 30 15.14 -21.52 11.41
N LYS A 31 14.58 -21.80 12.59
CA LYS A 31 15.13 -22.80 13.53
C LYS A 31 15.07 -24.22 12.97
N ILE A 32 14.01 -24.59 12.27
CA ILE A 32 13.87 -25.87 11.58
C ILE A 32 14.89 -25.99 10.46
N LYS A 33 15.05 -24.92 9.65
CA LYS A 33 16.03 -24.82 8.57
C LYS A 33 17.45 -25.15 9.04
N SER A 34 17.87 -24.54 10.13
CA SER A 34 19.23 -24.74 10.66
C SER A 34 19.49 -26.16 11.17
N LYS A 35 18.47 -26.82 11.71
CA LYS A 35 18.58 -28.23 12.16
C LYS A 35 18.70 -29.20 10.98
N TYR A 36 18.01 -28.91 9.89
CA TYR A 36 17.99 -29.74 8.70
C TYR A 36 19.32 -29.68 7.93
N TYR A 37 20.00 -28.54 7.97
CA TYR A 37 21.25 -28.33 7.24
C TYR A 37 22.33 -29.37 7.54
N LYS A 38 22.57 -29.72 8.81
CA LYS A 38 23.61 -30.69 9.17
C LYS A 38 23.39 -32.04 8.50
N LYS A 39 22.15 -32.50 8.45
CA LYS A 39 21.82 -33.78 7.79
C LYS A 39 21.96 -33.71 6.27
N VAL A 40 21.60 -32.59 5.66
CA VAL A 40 21.78 -32.36 4.22
C VAL A 40 23.27 -32.31 3.88
N GLU A 41 24.08 -31.63 4.68
CA GLU A 41 25.53 -31.53 4.48
C GLU A 41 26.21 -32.89 4.55
N GLU A 42 25.87 -33.73 5.53
CA GLU A 42 26.40 -35.09 5.68
C GLU A 42 26.06 -35.97 4.47
N LEU A 43 24.79 -35.97 4.03
CA LEU A 43 24.35 -36.72 2.86
C LEU A 43 25.03 -36.24 1.58
N LEU A 44 25.12 -34.92 1.39
CA LEU A 44 25.75 -34.35 0.21
C LEU A 44 27.25 -34.64 0.13
N LYS A 45 27.98 -34.58 1.28
CA LYS A 45 29.39 -34.98 1.34
C LYS A 45 29.59 -36.42 0.94
N LYS A 46 28.74 -37.33 1.45
CA LYS A 46 28.79 -38.75 1.08
C LYS A 46 28.56 -38.94 -0.42
N ASP A 47 27.53 -38.33 -0.98
CA ASP A 47 27.21 -38.45 -2.43
C ASP A 47 28.33 -37.90 -3.31
N ILE A 48 28.98 -36.80 -2.89
CA ILE A 48 30.12 -36.22 -3.62
C ILE A 48 31.34 -37.13 -3.57
N GLU A 49 31.68 -37.71 -2.40
CA GLU A 49 32.81 -38.65 -2.30
C GLU A 49 32.58 -39.89 -3.18
N GLU A 50 31.41 -40.47 -3.15
CA GLU A 50 31.04 -41.61 -4.02
C GLU A 50 31.12 -41.24 -5.51
N ALA A 51 30.64 -40.06 -5.90
CA ALA A 51 30.67 -39.61 -7.29
C ALA A 51 32.10 -39.31 -7.80
N LEU A 52 33.01 -38.88 -6.93
CA LEU A 52 34.40 -38.54 -7.25
C LEU A 52 35.34 -39.74 -7.16
N GLU A 53 34.90 -40.90 -6.70
CA GLU A 53 35.78 -42.09 -6.51
C GLU A 53 36.61 -42.41 -7.76
N LYS A 54 36.02 -42.34 -8.95
CA LYS A 54 36.69 -42.55 -10.23
C LYS A 54 37.40 -41.33 -10.83
N TYR A 55 37.06 -40.13 -10.34
CA TYR A 55 37.56 -38.85 -10.89
C TYR A 55 38.01 -37.88 -9.76
N PRO A 56 38.96 -38.28 -8.90
CA PRO A 56 39.37 -37.46 -7.75
C PRO A 56 39.95 -36.11 -8.14
N ALA A 57 40.62 -36.05 -9.30
CA ALA A 57 41.19 -34.80 -9.82
C ALA A 57 40.17 -33.75 -10.27
N PHE A 58 38.88 -34.16 -10.42
CA PHE A 58 37.78 -33.25 -10.78
C PHE A 58 37.22 -32.50 -9.58
N ARG A 59 37.63 -32.82 -8.36
CA ARG A 59 37.08 -32.23 -7.11
C ARG A 59 37.15 -30.71 -7.11
N ASP A 60 38.28 -30.13 -7.35
CA ASP A 60 38.45 -28.66 -7.28
C ASP A 60 37.61 -27.95 -8.32
N GLU A 61 37.51 -28.48 -9.52
CA GLU A 61 36.66 -27.95 -10.58
C GLU A 61 35.17 -28.10 -10.24
N LEU A 62 34.76 -29.25 -9.70
CA LEU A 62 33.39 -29.49 -9.26
C LEU A 62 32.95 -28.42 -8.27
N PHE A 63 33.72 -28.20 -7.19
CA PHE A 63 33.40 -27.19 -6.20
C PHE A 63 33.48 -25.75 -6.70
N ASP A 64 34.43 -25.46 -7.61
CA ASP A 64 34.50 -24.16 -8.27
C ASP A 64 33.19 -23.87 -9.06
N LYS A 65 32.69 -24.85 -9.80
CA LYS A 65 31.51 -24.73 -10.62
C LYS A 65 30.23 -24.68 -9.77
N LEU A 66 30.13 -25.54 -8.77
CA LEU A 66 28.98 -25.48 -7.81
C LEU A 66 28.94 -24.12 -7.09
N TYR A 67 30.08 -23.65 -6.57
CA TYR A 67 30.13 -22.34 -5.94
C TYR A 67 29.79 -21.21 -6.92
N SER A 68 30.36 -21.22 -8.12
CA SER A 68 30.12 -20.19 -9.14
C SER A 68 28.65 -20.11 -9.57
N PHE A 69 27.96 -21.23 -9.62
CA PHE A 69 26.53 -21.25 -9.90
C PHE A 69 25.72 -20.79 -8.69
N PHE A 70 25.79 -21.49 -7.58
CA PHE A 70 24.88 -21.27 -6.45
C PHE A 70 25.11 -19.93 -5.73
N SER A 71 26.34 -19.39 -5.70
CA SER A 71 26.62 -18.10 -5.09
C SER A 71 25.85 -16.92 -5.74
N ARG A 72 25.35 -17.10 -6.96
CA ARG A 72 24.53 -16.10 -7.67
C ARG A 72 23.11 -15.99 -7.12
N TYR A 73 22.59 -17.09 -6.59
CA TYR A 73 21.17 -17.21 -6.21
C TYR A 73 20.96 -17.30 -4.72
N PHE A 74 22.00 -17.61 -3.94
CA PHE A 74 21.90 -17.78 -2.51
C PHE A 74 22.24 -16.49 -1.79
N THR A 75 21.28 -15.96 -1.03
CA THR A 75 21.45 -14.74 -0.27
C THR A 75 21.79 -15.00 1.19
N GLU A 76 22.46 -14.05 1.84
CA GLU A 76 22.80 -14.14 3.27
C GLU A 76 21.57 -14.15 4.18
N SER A 77 20.42 -13.66 3.68
CA SER A 77 19.12 -13.76 4.37
C SER A 77 18.50 -15.15 4.30
N GLY A 78 19.08 -16.08 3.55
CA GLY A 78 18.54 -17.42 3.35
C GLY A 78 17.47 -17.51 2.28
N SER A 79 17.36 -16.51 1.42
CA SER A 79 16.43 -16.51 0.29
C SER A 79 17.09 -17.05 -0.97
N ILE A 80 16.29 -17.70 -1.82
CA ILE A 80 16.70 -18.13 -3.15
C ILE A 80 16.29 -17.08 -4.16
N TYR A 81 17.26 -16.27 -4.58
CA TYR A 81 17.04 -15.12 -5.45
C TYR A 81 18.35 -14.67 -6.08
N PHE A 82 18.30 -13.86 -7.14
CA PHE A 82 19.51 -13.29 -7.76
C PHE A 82 20.28 -12.39 -6.78
N LYS A 83 21.38 -12.89 -6.23
CA LYS A 83 22.21 -12.16 -5.27
C LYS A 83 23.02 -11.04 -5.92
N SER A 84 23.58 -11.30 -7.10
CA SER A 84 24.59 -10.44 -7.73
C SER A 84 24.42 -10.42 -9.25
N THR A 85 23.43 -9.69 -9.75
CA THR A 85 23.31 -9.38 -11.18
C THR A 85 23.56 -7.90 -11.41
N PRO A 86 24.03 -7.49 -12.62
CA PRO A 86 24.10 -6.06 -12.98
C PRO A 86 22.78 -5.32 -12.81
N PHE A 87 21.66 -6.06 -12.81
CA PHE A 87 20.30 -5.57 -12.68
C PHE A 87 19.74 -5.71 -11.27
N HIS A 88 20.57 -5.91 -10.26
CA HIS A 88 20.14 -6.14 -8.88
C HIS A 88 19.19 -5.08 -8.34
N ASN A 89 19.33 -3.83 -8.74
CA ASN A 89 18.48 -2.72 -8.35
C ASN A 89 17.31 -2.49 -9.33
N GLY A 90 17.33 -3.10 -10.51
CA GLY A 90 16.26 -2.94 -11.51
C GLY A 90 15.09 -3.90 -11.27
N ILE A 91 13.90 -3.51 -11.73
CA ILE A 91 12.67 -4.30 -11.62
C ILE A 91 12.57 -5.34 -12.72
N TYR A 92 12.93 -4.94 -13.93
CA TYR A 92 12.84 -5.77 -15.11
C TYR A 92 14.21 -6.23 -15.56
N GLU A 93 14.26 -7.43 -16.10
CA GLU A 93 15.44 -8.00 -16.75
C GLU A 93 15.10 -8.35 -18.19
N LYS A 94 16.04 -8.06 -19.11
CA LYS A 94 15.89 -8.47 -20.50
C LYS A 94 16.04 -9.98 -20.59
N ILE A 95 15.04 -10.65 -21.15
CA ILE A 95 15.07 -12.07 -21.43
C ILE A 95 15.13 -12.32 -22.94
N TYR A 96 15.79 -13.41 -23.31
CA TYR A 96 15.78 -13.91 -24.68
C TYR A 96 14.72 -14.99 -24.76
N THR A 97 13.68 -14.74 -25.55
CA THR A 97 12.59 -15.68 -25.80
C THR A 97 12.22 -15.64 -27.26
N ASP A 98 11.61 -16.73 -27.76
CA ASP A 98 11.05 -16.79 -29.10
C ASP A 98 9.74 -16.01 -29.23
N ASP A 99 9.14 -15.64 -28.11
CA ASP A 99 7.97 -14.74 -28.06
C ASP A 99 8.43 -13.30 -28.28
N LYS A 100 7.98 -12.71 -29.40
CA LYS A 100 8.36 -11.36 -29.81
C LYS A 100 7.81 -10.27 -28.89
N ASP A 101 6.78 -10.58 -28.12
CA ASP A 101 6.09 -9.61 -27.25
C ASP A 101 6.72 -9.53 -25.85
N VAL A 102 7.58 -10.48 -25.47
CA VAL A 102 8.24 -10.53 -24.16
C VAL A 102 9.71 -10.10 -24.28
N VAL A 103 9.97 -8.84 -24.05
CA VAL A 103 11.35 -8.28 -24.08
C VAL A 103 11.91 -8.06 -22.68
N LEU A 104 11.07 -7.75 -21.71
CA LEU A 104 11.43 -7.48 -20.32
C LEU A 104 10.65 -8.41 -19.40
N PHE A 105 11.35 -8.95 -18.41
CA PHE A 105 10.77 -9.84 -17.40
C PHE A 105 10.92 -9.23 -16.01
N TRP A 106 9.85 -9.27 -15.23
CA TRP A 106 9.88 -8.82 -13.86
C TRP A 106 10.57 -9.85 -12.97
N LYS A 107 11.77 -9.53 -12.50
CA LYS A 107 12.63 -10.46 -11.75
C LYS A 107 12.01 -11.07 -10.51
N THR A 108 11.17 -10.31 -9.81
CA THR A 108 10.69 -10.67 -8.47
C THR A 108 9.31 -11.29 -8.44
N GLN A 109 8.66 -11.50 -9.60
CA GLN A 109 7.33 -12.13 -9.66
C GLN A 109 7.29 -13.55 -9.09
N MET A 110 8.41 -14.25 -9.08
CA MET A 110 8.56 -15.61 -8.54
C MET A 110 8.73 -15.66 -7.02
N LEU A 111 8.65 -14.52 -6.35
CA LEU A 111 8.92 -14.39 -4.92
C LEU A 111 7.69 -13.98 -4.12
N TYR A 112 7.57 -14.51 -2.91
CA TYR A 112 6.77 -13.89 -1.85
C TYR A 112 7.69 -12.98 -1.04
N TYR A 113 7.28 -11.74 -0.83
CA TYR A 113 7.95 -10.83 0.08
C TYR A 113 7.41 -11.00 1.50
N VAL A 114 8.30 -11.38 2.42
CA VAL A 114 8.00 -11.51 3.84
C VAL A 114 8.36 -10.21 4.53
N LYS A 115 7.36 -9.45 4.97
CA LYS A 115 7.58 -8.23 5.72
C LYS A 115 8.11 -8.58 7.11
N THR A 116 9.31 -8.10 7.42
CA THR A 116 9.95 -8.26 8.73
C THR A 116 9.88 -6.95 9.50
N ASP A 117 9.68 -7.03 10.82
CA ASP A 117 9.76 -5.85 11.68
C ASP A 117 11.21 -5.32 11.71
N ARG A 118 11.35 -3.99 11.81
CA ARG A 118 12.66 -3.38 12.06
C ARG A 118 13.05 -3.66 13.51
N ILE A 119 13.82 -4.70 13.72
CA ILE A 119 14.36 -5.04 15.03
C ILE A 119 15.87 -4.93 14.95
N PHE A 120 16.44 -3.98 15.67
CA PHE A 120 17.88 -3.95 15.92
C PHE A 120 18.24 -4.99 16.96
N ARG A 121 19.37 -5.67 16.76
CA ARG A 121 19.87 -6.70 17.63
C ARG A 121 21.30 -6.45 17.97
N SER A 122 21.69 -6.91 19.16
CA SER A 122 23.09 -6.95 19.53
C SER A 122 23.86 -7.85 18.57
N MET A 123 24.93 -7.33 17.95
CA MET A 123 25.72 -8.07 16.98
C MET A 123 27.19 -7.65 16.98
N PRO A 124 28.11 -8.60 16.72
CA PRO A 124 29.49 -8.27 16.42
C PRO A 124 29.64 -7.77 14.96
N VAL A 125 30.52 -6.80 14.76
CA VAL A 125 30.94 -6.33 13.45
C VAL A 125 32.47 -6.36 13.39
N GLU A 126 33.03 -7.04 12.42
CA GLU A 126 34.48 -7.15 12.25
C GLU A 126 34.90 -6.85 10.80
N PHE A 127 35.86 -5.95 10.63
CA PHE A 127 36.50 -5.65 9.35
C PHE A 127 37.84 -4.99 9.57
N ASN A 128 38.77 -5.16 8.65
CA ASN A 128 40.13 -4.59 8.67
C ASN A 128 40.89 -4.81 10.00
N GLY A 129 40.61 -5.90 10.70
CA GLY A 129 41.22 -6.21 12.01
C GLY A 129 40.66 -5.42 13.17
N LEU A 130 39.64 -4.59 12.95
CA LEU A 130 38.87 -3.89 13.98
C LEU A 130 37.64 -4.73 14.40
N LYS A 131 37.40 -4.84 15.70
CA LYS A 131 36.28 -5.56 16.27
C LYS A 131 35.34 -4.63 17.01
N PHE A 132 34.11 -4.65 16.64
CA PHE A 132 33.04 -3.89 17.28
C PHE A 132 31.98 -4.85 17.80
N TYR A 133 31.31 -4.48 18.88
CA TYR A 133 30.13 -5.14 19.37
C TYR A 133 29.06 -4.10 19.69
N PHE A 134 27.90 -4.21 19.08
CA PHE A 134 26.76 -3.33 19.31
C PHE A 134 25.76 -4.02 20.22
N ASP A 135 25.56 -3.46 21.41
CA ASP A 135 24.56 -3.89 22.39
C ASP A 135 23.26 -3.11 22.18
N ALA A 136 22.29 -3.78 21.58
CA ALA A 136 20.95 -3.26 21.25
C ALA A 136 19.88 -3.76 22.24
N SER A 137 20.27 -4.30 23.40
CA SER A 137 19.34 -4.90 24.38
C SER A 137 18.32 -3.92 24.96
N GLU A 138 18.65 -2.62 24.95
CA GLU A 138 17.78 -1.56 25.46
C GLU A 138 17.04 -0.79 24.36
N ILE A 139 17.11 -1.22 23.10
CA ILE A 139 16.34 -0.61 22.05
C ILE A 139 14.87 -0.99 22.20
N GLU A 140 14.06 -0.05 22.65
CA GLU A 140 12.62 -0.16 22.66
C GLU A 140 12.04 0.02 21.25
N ASN A 141 10.90 -0.61 20.98
CA ASN A 141 10.15 -0.38 19.75
C ASN A 141 9.82 1.11 19.63
N LYS A 142 10.06 1.69 18.44
CA LYS A 142 9.76 3.08 18.15
C LYS A 142 8.25 3.32 18.32
N LYS A 143 7.86 4.20 19.25
CA LYS A 143 6.47 4.65 19.39
C LYS A 143 6.09 5.57 18.23
N ASN A 144 4.81 5.58 17.90
CA ASN A 144 4.26 6.40 16.84
C ASN A 144 4.58 7.90 17.06
N ASN A 145 4.97 8.60 15.97
CA ASN A 145 5.24 10.04 15.92
C ASN A 145 6.44 10.59 16.72
N GLU A 146 7.28 9.73 17.27
CA GLU A 146 8.49 10.21 17.94
C GLU A 146 9.62 10.35 16.91
N LYS A 147 10.14 11.58 16.76
CA LYS A 147 11.42 11.82 16.11
C LYS A 147 12.53 11.30 17.03
N ARG A 148 12.96 10.07 16.79
CA ARG A 148 14.04 9.44 17.55
C ARG A 148 15.22 9.21 16.64
N SER A 149 16.39 9.66 17.08
CA SER A 149 17.67 9.33 16.43
C SER A 149 18.31 8.13 17.10
N LEU A 150 18.93 7.26 16.31
CA LEU A 150 19.72 6.16 16.83
C LEU A 150 21.04 6.72 17.36
N ILE A 151 21.36 6.43 18.62
CA ILE A 151 22.56 6.93 19.32
C ILE A 151 23.46 5.76 19.65
N TYR A 152 24.74 5.96 19.38
CA TYR A 152 25.81 5.03 19.71
C TYR A 152 26.65 5.62 20.85
N GLU A 153 26.67 4.94 21.97
CA GLU A 153 27.46 5.34 23.15
C GLU A 153 28.57 4.32 23.39
N LEU A 154 29.82 4.78 23.51
CA LEU A 154 30.92 3.92 23.82
C LEU A 154 30.80 3.42 25.27
N LYS A 155 30.62 2.11 25.46
CA LYS A 155 30.49 1.49 26.78
C LYS A 155 31.82 1.09 27.36
N GLU A 156 32.62 0.36 26.60
CA GLU A 156 33.94 -0.11 27.02
C GLU A 156 34.77 -0.56 25.81
N ILE A 157 36.07 -0.69 26.02
CA ILE A 157 36.97 -1.37 25.11
C ILE A 157 37.56 -2.55 25.84
N ARG A 158 37.24 -3.75 25.41
CA ARG A 158 37.65 -5.03 26.02
C ARG A 158 39.14 -5.31 25.82
N ASP A 159 39.70 -6.20 26.62
CA ASP A 159 41.13 -6.55 26.57
C ASP A 159 41.56 -7.19 25.22
N ASP A 160 40.63 -7.84 24.51
CA ASP A 160 40.85 -8.38 23.16
C ASP A 160 40.75 -7.34 22.06
N GLY A 161 40.60 -6.05 22.39
CA GLY A 161 40.48 -4.93 21.46
C GLY A 161 39.08 -4.70 20.91
N THR A 162 38.08 -5.45 21.36
CA THR A 162 36.69 -5.27 20.92
C THR A 162 36.11 -3.99 21.50
N ILE A 163 35.60 -3.12 20.63
CA ILE A 163 34.97 -1.84 20.97
C ILE A 163 33.46 -2.07 21.17
N LEU A 164 32.99 -1.91 22.39
CA LEU A 164 31.58 -2.15 22.76
C LEU A 164 30.79 -0.86 22.75
N PHE A 165 29.75 -0.83 21.92
CA PHE A 165 28.77 0.25 21.87
C PHE A 165 27.47 -0.17 22.49
N LYS A 166 26.87 0.71 23.33
CA LYS A 166 25.47 0.69 23.70
C LYS A 166 24.69 1.46 22.65
N VAL A 167 23.60 0.87 22.14
CA VAL A 167 22.76 1.49 21.11
C VAL A 167 21.35 1.67 21.65
N TYR A 168 20.81 2.88 21.50
CA TYR A 168 19.48 3.23 21.98
C TYR A 168 18.87 4.37 21.16
N TYR A 169 17.55 4.55 21.26
CA TYR A 169 16.86 5.70 20.67
C TYR A 169 16.83 6.88 21.63
N ARG A 170 17.06 8.09 21.08
CA ARG A 170 16.88 9.36 21.81
C ARG A 170 15.88 10.25 21.08
N GLU A 171 15.03 10.94 21.83
CA GLU A 171 14.05 11.87 21.28
C GLU A 171 14.73 13.11 20.66
N GLY A 172 14.15 13.62 19.58
CA GLY A 172 14.63 14.77 18.84
C GLY A 172 15.77 14.45 17.86
N ASN A 173 16.34 15.51 17.26
CA ASN A 173 17.46 15.43 16.32
C ASN A 173 18.82 15.37 17.07
N SER A 174 18.99 14.38 17.93
CA SER A 174 20.28 14.17 18.61
C SER A 174 21.20 13.37 17.68
N ALA A 175 22.46 13.78 17.57
CA ALA A 175 23.48 13.05 16.81
C ALA A 175 24.47 12.35 17.76
N THR A 176 25.02 11.23 17.33
CA THR A 176 26.11 10.56 18.02
C THR A 176 27.35 11.47 17.98
N LYS A 177 27.99 11.63 19.12
CA LYS A 177 29.22 12.46 19.25
C LYS A 177 30.46 11.70 18.80
N THR A 178 30.57 11.50 17.49
CA THR A 178 31.60 10.65 16.87
C THR A 178 33.01 11.10 17.19
N ASP A 179 33.27 12.41 17.21
CA ASP A 179 34.59 13.00 17.53
C ASP A 179 35.05 12.67 18.95
N GLU A 180 34.15 12.76 19.95
CA GLU A 180 34.46 12.44 21.35
C GLU A 180 34.74 10.95 21.50
N ILE A 181 33.91 10.12 20.89
CA ILE A 181 34.04 8.65 20.89
C ILE A 181 35.38 8.25 20.25
N LEU A 182 35.74 8.84 19.11
CA LEU A 182 36.98 8.51 18.39
C LEU A 182 38.22 8.86 19.22
N LYS A 183 38.21 10.01 19.96
CA LYS A 183 39.29 10.38 20.87
C LYS A 183 39.48 9.36 21.99
N GLU A 184 38.39 8.86 22.57
CA GLU A 184 38.47 7.86 23.63
C GLU A 184 38.97 6.50 23.09
N ILE A 185 38.50 6.08 21.92
CA ILE A 185 38.92 4.80 21.32
C ILE A 185 40.42 4.83 20.97
N LYS A 186 40.92 5.96 20.42
CA LYS A 186 42.34 6.10 20.04
C LYS A 186 43.32 6.00 21.21
N LYS A 187 42.88 6.12 22.47
CA LYS A 187 43.73 5.89 23.64
C LYS A 187 44.16 4.41 23.75
N LYS A 188 43.32 3.46 23.29
CA LYS A 188 43.60 2.01 23.34
C LYS A 188 43.82 1.40 21.95
N VAL A 189 43.13 1.86 20.92
CA VAL A 189 43.18 1.37 19.54
C VAL A 189 43.70 2.46 18.63
N LYS A 190 45.02 2.42 18.31
CA LYS A 190 45.71 3.53 17.62
C LYS A 190 45.35 3.70 16.14
N ASN A 191 44.92 2.64 15.45
CA ASN A 191 44.77 2.64 13.99
C ASN A 191 43.33 2.81 13.50
N ILE A 192 42.44 3.35 14.32
CA ILE A 192 41.06 3.58 13.94
C ILE A 192 40.85 5.01 13.39
N LYS A 193 40.07 5.11 12.31
CA LYS A 193 39.70 6.37 11.68
C LYS A 193 38.19 6.62 11.87
N GLU A 194 37.76 7.85 11.65
CA GLU A 194 36.34 8.22 11.69
C GLU A 194 35.50 7.41 10.68
N GLU A 195 36.03 7.24 9.47
CA GLU A 195 35.43 6.43 8.41
C GLU A 195 35.17 4.97 8.84
N ASP A 196 36.01 4.42 9.73
CA ASP A 196 35.81 3.07 10.26
C ASP A 196 34.63 3.01 11.23
N LEU A 197 34.47 4.04 12.09
CA LEU A 197 33.29 4.14 12.96
C LEU A 197 32.01 4.30 12.17
N GLU A 198 31.96 5.20 11.21
CA GLU A 198 30.81 5.38 10.34
C GLU A 198 30.47 4.12 9.56
N ARG A 199 31.49 3.39 9.11
CA ARG A 199 31.31 2.11 8.44
C ARG A 199 30.74 1.07 9.38
N ALA A 200 31.21 0.99 10.62
CA ALA A 200 30.68 0.08 11.63
C ALA A 200 29.23 0.37 11.94
N PHE A 201 28.86 1.65 12.13
CA PHE A 201 27.48 2.08 12.35
C PHE A 201 26.59 1.73 11.17
N ARG A 202 27.01 2.02 9.95
CA ARG A 202 26.26 1.62 8.73
C ARG A 202 26.08 0.11 8.60
N ILE A 203 27.07 -0.70 8.97
CA ILE A 203 26.93 -2.17 8.96
C ILE A 203 25.91 -2.60 10.01
N PHE A 204 25.94 -2.00 11.20
CA PHE A 204 24.94 -2.27 12.24
C PHE A 204 23.52 -1.88 11.78
N GLU A 205 23.35 -0.71 11.18
CA GLU A 205 22.06 -0.23 10.68
C GLU A 205 21.48 -1.08 9.55
N LYS A 206 22.35 -1.63 8.70
CA LYS A 206 21.97 -2.51 7.58
C LYS A 206 21.25 -3.80 8.02
N GLN A 207 21.41 -4.27 9.24
CA GLN A 207 20.67 -5.43 9.72
C GLN A 207 19.17 -5.26 9.69
N SER A 208 18.68 -3.99 9.81
CA SER A 208 17.26 -3.65 9.72
C SER A 208 16.73 -3.56 8.29
N GLU A 209 17.62 -3.64 7.29
CA GLU A 209 17.30 -3.52 5.87
C GLU A 209 17.26 -4.87 5.13
N VAL A 210 17.47 -5.97 5.84
CA VAL A 210 17.48 -7.30 5.22
C VAL A 210 16.06 -7.72 4.87
N ASP A 211 15.80 -7.78 3.56
CA ASP A 211 14.57 -8.32 3.02
C ASP A 211 14.63 -9.84 2.97
N PHE A 212 13.53 -10.49 3.32
CA PHE A 212 13.39 -11.93 3.21
C PHE A 212 12.36 -12.28 2.14
N PHE A 213 12.72 -13.25 1.30
CA PHE A 213 11.88 -13.73 0.21
C PHE A 213 11.71 -15.24 0.29
N ILE A 214 10.54 -15.74 -0.12
CA ILE A 214 10.26 -17.16 -0.34
C ILE A 214 10.04 -17.35 -1.83
N ASN A 215 10.80 -18.24 -2.46
CA ASN A 215 10.61 -18.53 -3.88
C ASN A 215 9.36 -19.39 -4.10
N LYS A 216 8.46 -18.94 -4.98
CA LYS A 216 7.19 -19.64 -5.27
C LYS A 216 7.39 -21.02 -5.88
N ASN A 217 8.47 -21.22 -6.65
CA ASN A 217 8.86 -22.49 -7.25
C ASN A 217 10.39 -22.53 -7.46
N ALA A 218 11.12 -22.77 -6.38
CA ALA A 218 12.57 -22.75 -6.39
C ALA A 218 13.17 -23.83 -7.31
N LYS A 219 12.52 -24.98 -7.42
CA LYS A 219 12.99 -26.07 -8.29
C LYS A 219 13.00 -25.69 -9.76
N ALA A 220 11.86 -25.21 -10.27
CA ALA A 220 11.77 -24.78 -11.66
C ALA A 220 12.74 -23.63 -11.96
N PHE A 221 12.81 -22.63 -11.06
CA PHE A 221 13.70 -21.50 -11.18
C PHE A 221 15.19 -21.93 -11.26
N LEU A 222 15.66 -22.71 -10.29
CA LEU A 222 17.07 -23.13 -10.24
C LEU A 222 17.42 -24.09 -11.37
N GLN A 223 16.52 -24.99 -11.77
CA GLN A 223 16.75 -25.90 -12.90
C GLN A 223 16.89 -25.14 -14.22
N GLU A 224 16.03 -24.14 -14.46
CA GLU A 224 16.12 -23.30 -15.65
C GLU A 224 17.43 -22.50 -15.66
N GLN A 225 17.77 -21.87 -14.55
CA GLN A 225 19.02 -21.11 -14.43
C GLN A 225 20.25 -22.01 -14.57
N PHE A 226 20.24 -23.22 -14.02
CA PHE A 226 21.32 -24.18 -14.17
C PHE A 226 21.47 -24.64 -15.63
N LYS A 227 20.36 -24.86 -16.32
CA LYS A 227 20.37 -25.19 -17.74
C LYS A 227 21.03 -24.08 -18.55
N LEU A 228 20.63 -22.81 -18.36
CA LEU A 228 21.20 -21.66 -19.06
C LEU A 228 22.71 -21.49 -18.76
N TRP A 229 23.07 -21.57 -17.46
CA TRP A 229 24.45 -21.46 -17.04
C TRP A 229 25.33 -22.59 -17.58
N SER A 230 24.83 -23.83 -17.58
CA SER A 230 25.55 -25.01 -18.06
C SER A 230 25.87 -24.93 -19.56
N TYR A 231 24.95 -24.34 -20.35
CA TYR A 231 25.22 -24.10 -21.78
C TYR A 231 26.47 -23.22 -21.97
N GLN A 232 26.58 -22.11 -21.27
CA GLN A 232 27.73 -21.21 -21.33
C GLN A 232 29.02 -21.98 -20.94
N TYR A 233 28.98 -22.70 -19.83
CA TYR A 233 30.11 -23.45 -19.32
C TYR A 233 30.58 -24.56 -20.29
N PHE A 234 29.64 -25.28 -20.90
CA PHE A 234 29.96 -26.33 -21.86
C PHE A 234 30.65 -25.78 -23.13
N TRP A 235 30.20 -24.64 -23.63
CA TRP A 235 30.75 -24.04 -24.84
C TRP A 235 32.07 -23.31 -24.60
N GLU A 236 32.26 -22.70 -23.46
CA GLU A 236 33.52 -22.00 -23.12
C GLU A 236 34.70 -22.96 -22.91
N GLY A 237 34.45 -24.20 -22.46
CA GLY A 237 35.50 -25.21 -22.22
C GLY A 237 35.74 -26.23 -23.35
N GLY A 238 35.03 -26.13 -24.45
CA GLY A 238 34.84 -27.24 -25.37
C GLY A 238 35.84 -27.34 -26.54
N LYS A 239 37.13 -27.53 -26.29
CA LYS A 239 38.03 -27.93 -27.38
C LYS A 239 38.13 -29.45 -27.63
N GLN A 240 37.76 -30.28 -26.66
CA GLN A 240 37.72 -31.74 -26.82
C GLN A 240 36.71 -32.40 -25.86
N TRP A 241 35.78 -33.16 -26.40
CA TRP A 241 34.80 -33.97 -25.67
C TRP A 241 35.35 -35.41 -25.51
N SER A 242 36.21 -35.62 -24.51
CA SER A 242 36.60 -36.99 -24.14
C SER A 242 35.50 -37.69 -23.33
N PRO A 243 35.44 -39.05 -23.33
CA PRO A 243 34.48 -39.77 -22.48
C PRO A 243 34.61 -39.40 -21.00
N ASP A 244 35.81 -39.21 -20.50
CA ASP A 244 36.02 -38.77 -19.10
C ASP A 244 35.48 -37.39 -18.84
N ARG A 245 35.61 -36.47 -19.78
CA ARG A 245 35.03 -35.13 -19.65
C ARG A 245 33.51 -35.16 -19.60
N VAL A 246 32.87 -35.99 -20.43
CA VAL A 246 31.43 -36.18 -20.42
C VAL A 246 30.97 -36.73 -19.07
N ASN A 247 31.67 -37.71 -18.51
CA ASN A 247 31.37 -38.27 -17.19
C ASN A 247 31.53 -37.24 -16.07
N GLN A 248 32.56 -36.41 -16.09
CA GLN A 248 32.77 -35.32 -15.13
C GLN A 248 31.64 -34.31 -15.20
N LEU A 249 31.19 -33.93 -16.39
CA LEU A 249 30.05 -33.04 -16.59
C LEU A 249 28.73 -33.63 -16.09
N GLN A 250 28.56 -34.96 -16.26
CA GLN A 250 27.43 -35.68 -15.72
C GLN A 250 27.44 -35.65 -14.19
N ILE A 251 28.58 -35.85 -13.54
CA ILE A 251 28.76 -35.72 -12.08
C ILE A 251 28.34 -34.33 -11.62
N LEU A 252 28.84 -33.25 -12.27
CA LEU A 252 28.44 -31.88 -11.93
C LEU A 252 26.93 -31.69 -12.02
N LYS A 253 26.30 -32.17 -13.09
CA LYS A 253 24.83 -32.09 -13.29
C LYS A 253 24.08 -32.84 -12.22
N ASP A 254 24.50 -34.05 -11.89
CA ASP A 254 23.81 -34.92 -10.92
C ASP A 254 23.91 -34.33 -9.50
N ILE A 255 25.08 -33.88 -9.10
CA ILE A 255 25.30 -33.22 -7.81
C ILE A 255 24.54 -31.89 -7.74
N ALA A 256 24.61 -31.05 -8.78
CA ALA A 256 23.84 -29.81 -8.81
C ALA A 256 22.32 -30.07 -8.73
N SER A 257 21.83 -31.10 -9.42
CA SER A 257 20.40 -31.48 -9.34
C SER A 257 19.99 -31.94 -7.95
N LYS A 258 20.82 -32.72 -7.26
CA LYS A 258 20.58 -33.11 -5.86
C LYS A 258 20.52 -31.90 -4.92
N ILE A 259 21.45 -30.94 -5.08
CA ILE A 259 21.45 -29.71 -4.29
C ILE A 259 20.14 -28.92 -4.54
N ILE A 260 19.76 -28.76 -5.83
CA ILE A 260 18.53 -28.08 -6.21
C ILE A 260 17.31 -28.78 -5.57
N ASP A 261 17.26 -30.10 -5.58
CA ASP A 261 16.16 -30.87 -4.98
C ASP A 261 16.08 -30.66 -3.46
N PHE A 262 17.22 -30.73 -2.74
CA PHE A 262 17.24 -30.47 -1.30
C PHE A 262 16.77 -29.08 -0.92
N VAL A 263 17.29 -28.08 -1.63
CA VAL A 263 16.95 -26.69 -1.37
C VAL A 263 15.48 -26.40 -1.70
N SER A 264 15.01 -26.95 -2.82
CA SER A 264 13.66 -26.75 -3.30
C SER A 264 12.59 -27.40 -2.41
N GLN A 265 12.82 -28.61 -1.93
CA GLN A 265 11.90 -29.26 -0.97
C GLN A 265 11.66 -28.38 0.25
N PHE A 266 12.70 -27.73 0.73
CA PHE A 266 12.59 -26.86 1.88
C PHE A 266 11.83 -25.57 1.55
N GLU A 267 12.09 -24.97 0.39
CA GLU A 267 11.40 -23.77 -0.08
C GLU A 267 9.91 -24.05 -0.31
N ASP A 268 9.56 -25.22 -0.86
CA ASP A 268 8.17 -25.66 -1.03
C ASP A 268 7.42 -25.78 0.30
N GLU A 269 8.09 -26.24 1.37
CA GLU A 269 7.50 -26.25 2.71
C GLU A 269 7.30 -24.83 3.27
N LEU A 270 8.23 -23.90 2.99
CA LEU A 270 8.06 -22.49 3.34
C LEU A 270 6.85 -21.88 2.62
N VAL A 271 6.65 -22.19 1.34
CA VAL A 271 5.49 -21.74 0.54
C VAL A 271 4.19 -22.24 1.18
N LYS A 272 4.13 -23.53 1.53
CA LYS A 272 2.94 -24.12 2.17
C LYS A 272 2.63 -23.44 3.51
N ILE A 273 3.63 -23.20 4.34
CA ILE A 273 3.44 -22.56 5.65
C ILE A 273 3.07 -21.09 5.48
N TRP A 274 3.69 -20.38 4.54
CA TRP A 274 3.38 -18.99 4.24
C TRP A 274 1.91 -18.82 3.83
N ASN A 275 1.43 -19.68 2.96
CA ASN A 275 0.05 -19.67 2.43
C ASN A 275 -0.97 -20.38 3.33
N LYS A 276 -0.56 -21.02 4.40
CA LYS A 276 -1.49 -21.68 5.32
C LYS A 276 -2.35 -20.62 6.03
N PRO A 277 -3.69 -20.78 6.06
CA PRO A 277 -4.56 -19.90 6.83
C PRO A 277 -4.14 -19.78 8.29
N LYS A 278 -4.23 -18.58 8.83
CA LYS A 278 -3.81 -18.27 10.21
C LYS A 278 -5.01 -18.29 11.14
N PHE A 279 -4.77 -18.67 12.40
CA PHE A 279 -5.80 -18.60 13.43
C PHE A 279 -5.94 -17.17 13.96
N VAL A 280 -7.19 -16.78 14.24
CA VAL A 280 -7.47 -15.56 14.99
C VAL A 280 -7.10 -15.80 16.46
N LYS A 281 -6.22 -14.97 17.01
CA LYS A 281 -5.79 -15.08 18.42
C LYS A 281 -6.82 -14.47 19.36
N ASN A 282 -7.34 -13.29 19.02
CA ASN A 282 -8.30 -12.54 19.80
C ASN A 282 -9.36 -11.95 18.87
N SER A 283 -10.60 -11.96 19.30
CA SER A 283 -11.68 -11.21 18.68
C SER A 283 -12.46 -10.46 19.74
N ASN A 284 -12.80 -9.22 19.47
CA ASN A 284 -13.68 -8.39 20.28
C ASN A 284 -14.73 -7.76 19.38
N TYR A 285 -15.87 -7.45 19.93
CA TYR A 285 -16.97 -6.81 19.23
C TYR A 285 -17.24 -5.45 19.85
N VAL A 286 -17.49 -4.45 19.00
CA VAL A 286 -17.92 -3.13 19.43
C VAL A 286 -19.34 -2.94 18.94
N ILE A 287 -20.28 -2.80 19.86
CA ILE A 287 -21.71 -2.79 19.56
C ILE A 287 -22.33 -1.55 20.23
N THR A 288 -23.05 -0.75 19.49
CA THR A 288 -23.77 0.42 20.03
C THR A 288 -25.06 -0.01 20.73
N LEU A 289 -25.44 0.72 21.77
CA LEU A 289 -26.62 0.36 22.60
C LEU A 289 -27.92 0.30 21.80
N ASP A 290 -28.09 1.15 20.79
CA ASP A 290 -29.29 1.13 19.92
C ASP A 290 -29.43 -0.20 19.14
N ARG A 291 -28.31 -0.85 18.83
CA ARG A 291 -28.32 -2.17 18.19
C ARG A 291 -28.83 -3.25 19.13
N LEU A 292 -28.50 -3.16 20.42
CA LEU A 292 -29.01 -4.07 21.44
C LEU A 292 -30.50 -3.79 21.73
N GLU A 293 -30.94 -2.51 21.80
CA GLU A 293 -32.32 -2.12 22.03
C GLU A 293 -33.28 -2.73 21.01
N LYS A 294 -32.86 -2.94 19.76
CA LYS A 294 -33.67 -3.57 18.70
C LYS A 294 -34.22 -4.96 19.06
N PHE A 295 -33.57 -5.65 20.00
CA PHE A 295 -34.05 -6.95 20.51
C PHE A 295 -35.06 -6.86 21.64
N GLY A 296 -35.63 -5.67 21.88
CA GLY A 296 -36.66 -5.43 22.87
C GLY A 296 -36.24 -5.72 24.31
N GLU A 297 -37.05 -6.41 25.08
CA GLU A 297 -36.77 -6.70 26.50
C GLU A 297 -35.46 -7.44 26.72
N LYS A 298 -35.13 -8.40 25.86
CA LYS A 298 -33.87 -9.14 25.97
C LYS A 298 -32.65 -8.22 25.77
N GLY A 299 -32.72 -7.29 24.83
CA GLY A 299 -31.67 -6.31 24.60
C GLY A 299 -31.50 -5.35 25.78
N ILE A 300 -32.60 -4.82 26.31
CA ILE A 300 -32.61 -3.93 27.48
C ILE A 300 -32.06 -4.66 28.74
N GLU A 301 -32.40 -5.94 28.93
CA GLU A 301 -31.83 -6.74 30.01
C GLU A 301 -30.31 -6.86 29.94
N ILE A 302 -29.79 -7.09 28.73
CA ILE A 302 -28.33 -7.16 28.51
C ILE A 302 -27.69 -5.80 28.76
N ILE A 303 -28.28 -4.71 28.27
CA ILE A 303 -27.76 -3.36 28.53
C ILE A 303 -27.71 -3.08 30.05
N ARG A 304 -28.73 -3.45 30.82
CA ARG A 304 -28.70 -3.32 32.28
C ARG A 304 -27.56 -4.11 32.92
N LYS A 305 -27.34 -5.35 32.47
CA LYS A 305 -26.21 -6.18 32.95
C LYS A 305 -24.86 -5.54 32.62
N LEU A 306 -24.71 -4.92 31.44
CA LEU A 306 -23.50 -4.21 31.08
C LEU A 306 -23.28 -2.97 31.95
N LEU A 307 -24.30 -2.16 32.18
CA LEU A 307 -24.22 -0.95 33.00
C LEU A 307 -24.00 -1.22 34.51
N THR A 308 -24.28 -2.41 34.99
CA THR A 308 -24.03 -2.85 36.40
C THR A 308 -22.85 -3.79 36.51
N HIS A 309 -22.12 -4.04 35.44
CA HIS A 309 -20.97 -4.95 35.41
C HIS A 309 -19.77 -4.37 36.16
N GLU A 310 -18.96 -5.22 36.80
CA GLU A 310 -17.76 -4.80 37.55
C GLU A 310 -16.72 -4.03 36.72
N ASN A 311 -16.67 -4.25 35.41
CA ASN A 311 -15.74 -3.58 34.49
C ASN A 311 -16.34 -2.36 33.79
N ILE A 312 -17.53 -1.91 34.15
CA ILE A 312 -18.19 -0.76 33.47
C ILE A 312 -17.36 0.51 33.62
N GLU A 313 -16.69 0.69 34.75
CA GLU A 313 -15.84 1.86 34.98
C GLU A 313 -14.73 1.98 33.91
N LYS A 314 -14.13 0.87 33.49
CA LYS A 314 -13.11 0.87 32.43
C LYS A 314 -13.69 1.32 31.07
N GLN A 315 -14.91 0.92 30.79
CA GLN A 315 -15.60 1.34 29.58
C GLN A 315 -15.97 2.84 29.63
N ILE A 316 -16.40 3.34 30.77
CA ILE A 316 -16.70 4.77 30.99
C ILE A 316 -15.43 5.60 30.87
N GLU A 317 -14.32 5.15 31.43
CA GLU A 317 -13.02 5.80 31.32
C GLU A 317 -12.61 5.91 29.84
N GLU A 318 -12.73 4.83 29.06
CA GLU A 318 -12.49 4.85 27.61
C GLU A 318 -13.42 5.87 26.89
N TRP A 319 -14.70 5.93 27.22
CA TRP A 319 -15.61 6.88 26.61
C TRP A 319 -15.24 8.34 26.95
N LYS A 320 -14.76 8.61 28.17
CA LYS A 320 -14.28 9.94 28.61
C LYS A 320 -13.00 10.31 27.87
N GLU A 321 -12.02 9.41 27.80
CA GLU A 321 -10.78 9.60 27.07
C GLU A 321 -11.01 9.90 25.58
N LEU A 322 -11.99 9.23 24.97
CA LEU A 322 -12.39 9.46 23.59
C LEU A 322 -13.24 10.73 23.41
N GLY A 323 -13.68 11.37 24.49
CA GLY A 323 -14.60 12.51 24.45
C GLY A 323 -16.01 12.16 23.92
N ILE A 324 -16.42 10.91 24.06
CA ILE A 324 -17.78 10.45 23.71
C ILE A 324 -18.78 10.87 24.80
N VAL A 325 -18.35 10.84 26.05
CA VAL A 325 -19.09 11.36 27.18
C VAL A 325 -18.27 12.37 27.98
N ASN A 326 -18.95 13.27 28.72
CA ASN A 326 -18.29 14.25 29.57
C ASN A 326 -18.04 13.67 30.97
N ASP A 327 -17.35 14.43 31.82
CA ASP A 327 -17.01 14.03 33.20
C ASP A 327 -18.24 13.86 34.10
N ASP A 328 -19.34 14.53 33.78
CA ASP A 328 -20.62 14.47 34.49
C ASP A 328 -21.52 13.27 34.09
N PHE A 329 -21.00 12.37 33.23
CA PHE A 329 -21.72 11.20 32.79
C PHE A 329 -22.08 10.26 33.95
N SER A 330 -23.36 9.85 34.02
CA SER A 330 -23.87 8.80 34.91
C SER A 330 -24.51 7.67 34.14
N VAL A 331 -24.27 6.43 34.56
CA VAL A 331 -24.90 5.22 33.99
C VAL A 331 -26.40 5.23 34.17
N GLU A 332 -26.93 5.92 35.21
CA GLU A 332 -28.35 6.04 35.50
C GLU A 332 -29.12 6.83 34.43
N ASP A 333 -28.43 7.69 33.69
CA ASP A 333 -29.01 8.49 32.62
C ASP A 333 -29.15 7.74 31.30
N VAL A 334 -28.58 6.54 31.17
CA VAL A 334 -28.58 5.76 29.93
C VAL A 334 -29.95 5.14 29.67
N ILE A 335 -30.62 4.60 30.70
CA ILE A 335 -31.94 4.00 30.60
C ILE A 335 -32.91 4.82 31.42
N LYS A 336 -34.00 5.31 30.79
CA LYS A 336 -35.13 6.00 31.42
C LYS A 336 -36.43 5.29 31.02
N GLU A 337 -37.28 4.98 31.98
CA GLU A 337 -38.58 4.34 31.73
C GLU A 337 -38.55 3.11 30.81
N ASN A 338 -37.55 2.26 31.01
CA ASN A 338 -37.34 1.04 30.23
C ASN A 338 -36.95 1.24 28.75
N ARG A 339 -36.45 2.43 28.38
CA ARG A 339 -35.96 2.78 27.04
C ARG A 339 -34.59 3.47 27.13
N LEU A 340 -33.79 3.38 26.05
CA LEU A 340 -32.58 4.14 25.96
C LEU A 340 -32.86 5.64 25.86
N SER A 341 -32.01 6.41 26.54
CA SER A 341 -31.97 7.86 26.35
C SER A 341 -31.46 8.20 24.95
N ASP A 342 -32.13 9.09 24.24
CA ASP A 342 -31.72 9.55 22.91
C ASP A 342 -30.27 10.10 22.89
N LYS A 343 -29.83 10.67 24.02
CA LYS A 343 -28.47 11.22 24.17
C LYS A 343 -27.38 10.13 24.14
N TYR A 344 -27.67 8.94 24.66
CA TYR A 344 -26.68 7.89 24.91
C TYR A 344 -26.90 6.59 24.12
N LYS A 345 -27.86 6.56 23.22
CA LYS A 345 -28.22 5.35 22.45
C LYS A 345 -27.07 4.83 21.55
N PHE A 346 -26.15 5.70 21.14
CA PHE A 346 -25.02 5.31 20.29
C PHE A 346 -23.71 5.06 21.05
N LEU A 347 -23.78 4.89 22.38
CA LEU A 347 -22.59 4.51 23.15
C LEU A 347 -22.05 3.15 22.68
N PRO A 348 -20.78 3.06 22.28
CA PRO A 348 -20.18 1.82 21.81
C PRO A 348 -19.69 0.99 23.00
N ILE A 349 -20.22 -0.20 23.17
CA ILE A 349 -19.76 -1.21 24.13
C ILE A 349 -18.69 -2.07 23.46
N ASP A 350 -17.54 -2.19 24.09
CA ASP A 350 -16.44 -3.09 23.66
C ASP A 350 -16.43 -4.35 24.50
N THR A 351 -16.65 -5.50 23.87
CA THR A 351 -16.71 -6.80 24.55
C THR A 351 -15.37 -7.22 25.20
N LYS A 352 -14.27 -6.50 24.89
CA LYS A 352 -12.99 -6.74 25.60
C LYS A 352 -13.09 -6.56 27.12
N TYR A 353 -14.03 -5.72 27.58
CA TYR A 353 -14.29 -5.48 28.99
C TYR A 353 -15.33 -6.44 29.58
N PHE A 354 -16.14 -7.11 28.75
CA PHE A 354 -17.30 -7.89 29.11
C PHE A 354 -17.27 -9.30 28.50
N LYS A 355 -16.13 -9.97 28.59
CA LYS A 355 -15.93 -11.29 27.95
C LYS A 355 -16.89 -12.37 28.43
N ASP A 356 -17.32 -12.33 29.66
CA ASP A 356 -18.33 -13.22 30.26
C ASP A 356 -19.74 -13.00 29.70
N LEU A 357 -20.04 -11.79 29.19
CA LEU A 357 -21.31 -11.44 28.56
C LEU A 357 -21.26 -11.57 27.03
N GLU A 358 -20.08 -11.67 26.41
CA GLU A 358 -19.90 -11.65 24.95
C GLU A 358 -20.79 -12.67 24.23
N LEU A 359 -20.79 -13.93 24.64
CA LEU A 359 -21.63 -14.96 24.04
C LEU A 359 -23.13 -14.66 24.18
N LYS A 360 -23.55 -14.09 25.31
CA LYS A 360 -24.96 -13.71 25.52
C LYS A 360 -25.38 -12.58 24.59
N ILE A 361 -24.47 -11.63 24.34
CA ILE A 361 -24.69 -10.52 23.41
C ILE A 361 -24.78 -11.07 21.98
N LEU A 362 -23.80 -11.90 21.57
CA LEU A 362 -23.74 -12.42 20.20
C LEU A 362 -24.93 -13.33 19.87
N ASN A 363 -25.44 -14.08 20.83
CA ASN A 363 -26.61 -14.95 20.66
C ASN A 363 -27.92 -14.18 20.43
N LEU A 364 -27.95 -12.85 20.54
CA LEU A 364 -29.11 -12.05 20.13
C LEU A 364 -29.23 -11.96 18.61
N PHE A 365 -28.10 -12.07 17.89
CA PHE A 365 -28.03 -11.92 16.44
C PHE A 365 -28.22 -13.27 15.75
N ASP A 366 -29.19 -13.38 14.84
CA ASP A 366 -29.44 -14.61 14.09
C ASP A 366 -28.37 -14.85 12.99
N ASP A 367 -27.91 -13.76 12.38
CA ASP A 367 -26.87 -13.78 11.32
C ASP A 367 -25.83 -12.70 11.57
N LEU A 368 -24.90 -13.00 12.49
CA LEU A 368 -23.86 -12.07 12.91
C LEU A 368 -23.03 -11.53 11.73
N ASP A 369 -22.71 -12.36 10.73
CA ASP A 369 -21.92 -11.94 9.58
C ASP A 369 -22.62 -10.86 8.75
N ASN A 370 -23.92 -10.95 8.59
CA ASN A 370 -24.71 -9.94 7.89
C ASN A 370 -25.05 -8.72 8.76
N ASP A 371 -25.08 -8.89 10.07
CA ASP A 371 -25.35 -7.80 11.01
C ASP A 371 -24.11 -6.91 11.28
N LEU A 372 -22.90 -7.43 11.05
CA LEU A 372 -21.67 -6.64 11.18
C LEU A 372 -21.58 -5.58 10.09
N ASP A 373 -21.31 -4.35 10.50
CA ASP A 373 -21.01 -3.23 9.58
C ASP A 373 -19.59 -3.30 9.03
N GLY A 374 -18.65 -3.88 9.79
CA GLY A 374 -17.28 -4.00 9.33
C GLY A 374 -16.35 -4.82 10.20
N TRP A 375 -15.15 -5.01 9.68
CA TRP A 375 -14.09 -5.82 10.28
C TRP A 375 -12.80 -5.02 10.34
N LEU A 376 -12.25 -4.81 11.53
CA LEU A 376 -10.88 -4.34 11.75
C LEU A 376 -9.99 -5.53 12.07
N ILE A 377 -8.91 -5.68 11.31
CA ILE A 377 -8.03 -6.83 11.39
C ILE A 377 -6.61 -6.37 11.68
N LYS A 378 -6.10 -6.65 12.88
CA LYS A 378 -4.68 -6.45 13.21
C LYS A 378 -3.86 -7.62 12.70
N SER A 379 -3.25 -7.46 11.55
CA SER A 379 -2.45 -8.50 10.90
C SER A 379 -1.52 -7.91 9.85
N GLU A 380 -0.51 -8.69 9.49
CA GLU A 380 0.19 -8.50 8.22
C GLU A 380 -0.82 -8.72 7.08
N ASN A 381 -0.85 -7.82 6.10
CA ASN A 381 -1.94 -7.76 5.13
C ASN A 381 -2.00 -8.95 4.17
N TYR A 382 -0.86 -9.50 3.72
CA TYR A 382 -0.87 -10.72 2.91
C TYR A 382 -1.54 -11.88 3.66
N GLN A 383 -1.22 -12.04 4.96
CA GLN A 383 -1.77 -13.11 5.78
C GLN A 383 -3.28 -12.94 6.01
N ALA A 384 -3.73 -11.71 6.22
CA ALA A 384 -5.16 -11.41 6.33
C ALA A 384 -5.91 -11.71 5.03
N LEU A 385 -5.39 -11.20 3.91
CA LEU A 385 -5.97 -11.41 2.58
C LEU A 385 -6.07 -12.91 2.24
N ASN A 386 -4.97 -13.65 2.44
CA ASN A 386 -4.92 -15.07 2.14
C ASN A 386 -5.84 -15.90 3.05
N THR A 387 -5.86 -15.60 4.35
CA THR A 387 -6.66 -16.34 5.34
C THR A 387 -8.16 -16.17 5.12
N LEU A 388 -8.58 -14.95 4.79
CA LEU A 388 -10.00 -14.60 4.67
C LEU A 388 -10.55 -14.71 3.23
N LEU A 389 -9.69 -14.97 2.25
CA LEU A 389 -10.10 -15.12 0.85
C LEU A 389 -11.28 -16.09 0.67
N PRO A 390 -11.31 -17.29 1.29
CA PRO A 390 -12.43 -18.22 1.09
C PRO A 390 -13.80 -17.63 1.48
N LYS A 391 -13.81 -16.75 2.50
CA LYS A 391 -15.04 -16.09 2.98
C LYS A 391 -15.47 -14.92 2.10
N PHE A 392 -14.52 -14.14 1.60
CA PHE A 392 -14.78 -12.87 0.93
C PHE A 392 -14.44 -12.86 -0.57
N LYS A 393 -14.13 -14.01 -1.14
CA LYS A 393 -13.89 -14.14 -2.59
C LYS A 393 -15.05 -13.56 -3.39
N GLU A 394 -14.72 -12.65 -4.32
CA GLU A 394 -15.68 -11.98 -5.22
C GLU A 394 -16.81 -11.20 -4.54
N LYS A 395 -16.55 -10.68 -3.33
CA LYS A 395 -17.55 -9.93 -2.57
C LYS A 395 -17.28 -8.43 -2.46
N VAL A 396 -16.05 -7.99 -2.65
CA VAL A 396 -15.68 -6.58 -2.47
C VAL A 396 -16.05 -5.76 -3.69
N GLN A 397 -16.76 -4.65 -3.47
CA GLN A 397 -17.16 -3.72 -4.53
C GLN A 397 -16.06 -2.68 -4.81
N THR A 398 -15.43 -2.12 -3.78
CA THR A 398 -14.42 -1.08 -3.93
C THR A 398 -13.24 -1.35 -3.00
N ILE A 399 -12.03 -1.37 -3.57
CA ILE A 399 -10.78 -1.40 -2.81
C ILE A 399 -10.09 -0.04 -3.00
N TYR A 400 -9.68 0.58 -1.89
CA TYR A 400 -8.78 1.72 -1.89
C TYR A 400 -7.57 1.37 -1.05
N ILE A 401 -6.37 1.63 -1.58
CA ILE A 401 -5.13 1.46 -0.82
C ILE A 401 -4.17 2.63 -1.07
N ASP A 402 -3.48 2.99 0.00
CA ASP A 402 -2.38 3.95 0.02
C ASP A 402 -1.15 3.24 0.60
N PRO A 403 -0.44 2.41 -0.21
CA PRO A 403 0.72 1.67 0.28
C PRO A 403 1.85 2.61 0.65
N PRO A 404 2.80 2.19 1.53
CA PRO A 404 3.95 3.01 1.84
C PRO A 404 4.69 3.38 0.57
N PHE A 405 4.98 4.68 0.38
CA PHE A 405 5.70 5.17 -0.77
C PHE A 405 7.15 4.69 -0.74
N ASN A 406 7.74 4.48 -1.92
CA ASN A 406 9.13 4.05 -2.05
C ASN A 406 10.07 5.27 -1.98
N LEU A 407 10.34 5.76 -0.78
CA LEU A 407 11.16 6.95 -0.52
C LEU A 407 12.62 6.57 -0.22
N GLU A 408 13.55 7.51 -0.44
CA GLU A 408 14.97 7.28 -0.15
C GLU A 408 15.26 7.16 1.35
N SER A 409 14.48 7.82 2.22
CA SER A 409 14.61 7.72 3.67
C SER A 409 13.29 7.37 4.35
N SER A 410 13.39 6.67 5.48
CA SER A 410 12.22 6.22 6.25
C SER A 410 12.14 6.80 7.67
N ASP A 411 13.02 7.71 8.02
CA ASP A 411 13.17 8.18 9.42
C ASP A 411 11.97 8.97 9.94
N GLN A 412 11.11 9.45 9.04
CA GLN A 412 9.93 10.24 9.37
C GLN A 412 8.65 9.42 9.53
N PHE A 413 8.68 8.12 9.23
CA PHE A 413 7.49 7.27 9.17
C PHE A 413 7.54 6.16 10.21
N LEU A 414 6.35 5.71 10.65
CA LEU A 414 6.17 4.59 11.57
C LEU A 414 6.42 3.23 10.93
N TYR A 415 6.49 3.23 9.60
CA TYR A 415 6.65 2.07 8.75
C TYR A 415 7.79 2.30 7.77
N ARG A 416 8.30 1.22 7.22
CA ARG A 416 9.38 1.27 6.23
C ARG A 416 8.90 1.92 4.94
N THR A 417 9.69 2.86 4.41
CA THR A 417 9.46 3.53 3.12
C THR A 417 10.67 3.44 2.17
N ASN A 418 11.83 3.00 2.64
CA ASN A 418 13.04 2.87 1.84
C ASN A 418 13.19 1.45 1.27
N TYR A 419 12.32 1.08 0.35
CA TYR A 419 12.44 -0.17 -0.38
C TYR A 419 13.37 -0.01 -1.59
N LYS A 420 13.94 -1.13 -2.06
CA LYS A 420 14.41 -1.20 -3.44
C LYS A 420 13.21 -1.36 -4.36
N ASP A 421 13.28 -0.84 -5.56
CA ASP A 421 12.18 -0.90 -6.53
C ASP A 421 11.65 -2.32 -6.73
N SER A 422 12.56 -3.29 -6.89
CA SER A 422 12.19 -4.71 -7.03
C SER A 422 11.49 -5.29 -5.79
N THR A 423 11.92 -4.93 -4.59
CA THR A 423 11.32 -5.35 -3.33
C THR A 423 9.93 -4.75 -3.16
N TRP A 424 9.80 -3.46 -3.44
CA TRP A 424 8.52 -2.75 -3.36
C TRP A 424 7.50 -3.27 -4.38
N ALA A 425 7.96 -3.51 -5.61
CA ALA A 425 7.16 -4.14 -6.64
C ALA A 425 6.66 -5.53 -6.22
N THR A 426 7.52 -6.36 -5.62
CA THR A 426 7.14 -7.69 -5.12
C THR A 426 6.13 -7.61 -3.97
N LEU A 427 6.31 -6.66 -3.05
CA LEU A 427 5.36 -6.41 -1.97
C LEU A 427 3.97 -6.11 -2.53
N LEU A 428 3.88 -5.20 -3.51
CA LEU A 428 2.62 -4.82 -4.14
C LEU A 428 2.02 -5.97 -4.96
N GLU A 429 2.84 -6.64 -5.78
CA GLU A 429 2.38 -7.76 -6.62
C GLU A 429 1.67 -8.84 -5.79
N ASN A 430 2.30 -9.28 -4.70
CA ASN A 430 1.74 -10.34 -3.88
C ASN A 430 0.35 -9.98 -3.32
N ARG A 431 0.16 -8.74 -2.87
CA ARG A 431 -1.10 -8.27 -2.26
C ARG A 431 -2.15 -7.95 -3.31
N LEU A 432 -1.76 -7.30 -4.40
CA LEU A 432 -2.68 -6.94 -5.48
C LEU A 432 -3.22 -8.17 -6.21
N ARG A 433 -2.42 -9.22 -6.36
CA ARG A 433 -2.87 -10.49 -6.95
C ARG A 433 -3.98 -11.13 -6.12
N LEU A 434 -3.83 -11.19 -4.79
CA LEU A 434 -4.90 -11.63 -3.90
C LEU A 434 -6.11 -10.68 -3.94
N ALA A 435 -5.86 -9.37 -3.92
CA ALA A 435 -6.92 -8.37 -3.93
C ALA A 435 -7.85 -8.48 -5.15
N LYS A 436 -7.32 -8.87 -6.31
CA LYS A 436 -8.12 -9.13 -7.52
C LYS A 436 -9.18 -10.21 -7.28
N ASP A 437 -8.83 -11.27 -6.52
CA ASP A 437 -9.76 -12.36 -6.22
C ASP A 437 -10.85 -11.96 -5.21
N TRP A 438 -10.60 -10.93 -4.40
CA TRP A 438 -11.60 -10.38 -3.50
C TRP A 438 -12.66 -9.54 -4.19
N LEU A 439 -12.32 -8.90 -5.33
CA LEU A 439 -13.24 -8.05 -6.07
C LEU A 439 -14.36 -8.85 -6.72
N ASN A 440 -15.60 -8.35 -6.61
CA ASN A 440 -16.72 -8.86 -7.39
C ASN A 440 -16.59 -8.45 -8.88
N GLU A 441 -17.44 -8.95 -9.75
CA GLU A 441 -17.37 -8.70 -11.20
C GLU A 441 -17.50 -7.22 -11.60
N LYS A 442 -18.20 -6.43 -10.80
CA LYS A 442 -18.36 -4.96 -10.97
C LYS A 442 -17.38 -4.17 -10.12
N GLY A 443 -16.48 -4.86 -9.44
CA GLY A 443 -15.57 -4.30 -8.48
C GLY A 443 -14.47 -3.46 -9.11
N SER A 444 -13.98 -2.53 -8.32
CA SER A 444 -12.93 -1.59 -8.70
C SER A 444 -11.87 -1.45 -7.60
N ILE A 445 -10.64 -1.12 -8.02
CA ILE A 445 -9.53 -0.87 -7.12
C ILE A 445 -8.85 0.46 -7.44
N PHE A 446 -8.51 1.18 -6.39
CA PHE A 446 -7.74 2.41 -6.42
C PHE A 446 -6.43 2.23 -5.66
N VAL A 447 -5.32 2.54 -6.33
CA VAL A 447 -3.98 2.48 -5.75
C VAL A 447 -3.35 3.85 -5.82
N ARG A 448 -3.10 4.45 -4.65
CA ARG A 448 -2.42 5.74 -4.54
C ARG A 448 -0.91 5.55 -4.52
N CYS A 449 -0.18 6.42 -5.17
CA CYS A 449 1.27 6.47 -5.14
C CYS A 449 1.78 7.86 -5.53
N ASP A 450 3.01 8.16 -5.17
CA ASP A 450 3.71 9.36 -5.62
C ASP A 450 4.54 9.08 -6.89
N TYR A 451 5.24 10.12 -7.36
CA TYR A 451 6.07 10.04 -8.56
C TYR A 451 7.24 9.05 -8.46
N ASN A 452 7.69 8.67 -7.25
CA ASN A 452 8.79 7.71 -7.08
C ASN A 452 8.38 6.30 -7.48
N GLY A 453 7.11 5.96 -7.34
CA GLY A 453 6.59 4.62 -7.58
C GLY A 453 5.49 4.50 -8.63
N ASN A 454 5.00 5.62 -9.20
CA ASN A 454 3.83 5.62 -10.08
C ASN A 454 4.01 4.70 -11.31
N TRP A 455 5.16 4.71 -11.95
CA TRP A 455 5.48 3.87 -13.10
C TRP A 455 5.53 2.38 -12.75
N ILE A 456 6.01 2.03 -11.53
CA ILE A 456 6.02 0.65 -11.03
C ILE A 456 4.58 0.18 -10.81
N VAL A 457 3.77 0.99 -10.10
CA VAL A 457 2.35 0.65 -9.82
C VAL A 457 1.60 0.43 -11.12
N ARG A 458 1.78 1.30 -12.12
CA ARG A 458 1.10 1.16 -13.40
C ARG A 458 1.47 -0.16 -14.10
N CYS A 459 2.75 -0.52 -14.15
CA CYS A 459 3.20 -1.77 -14.76
C CYS A 459 2.66 -3.00 -14.02
N VAL A 460 2.72 -3.00 -12.69
CA VAL A 460 2.21 -4.10 -11.85
C VAL A 460 0.71 -4.27 -12.01
N MET A 461 -0.03 -3.17 -12.02
CA MET A 461 -1.49 -3.20 -12.20
C MET A 461 -1.90 -3.68 -13.59
N ASP A 462 -1.20 -3.23 -14.65
CA ASP A 462 -1.43 -3.70 -16.02
C ASP A 462 -1.18 -5.22 -16.14
N GLU A 463 -0.16 -5.76 -15.47
CA GLU A 463 0.13 -7.19 -15.47
C GLU A 463 -0.93 -8.01 -14.71
N ILE A 464 -1.38 -7.52 -13.55
CA ILE A 464 -2.32 -8.25 -12.71
C ILE A 464 -3.76 -8.12 -13.20
N PHE A 465 -4.19 -6.91 -13.48
CA PHE A 465 -5.59 -6.62 -13.84
C PHE A 465 -5.84 -6.65 -15.34
N GLY A 466 -4.83 -6.40 -16.17
CA GLY A 466 -4.94 -6.25 -17.61
C GLY A 466 -5.07 -4.76 -18.02
N LYS A 467 -4.42 -4.37 -19.10
CA LYS A 467 -4.47 -3.00 -19.64
C LYS A 467 -5.89 -2.57 -20.03
N GLU A 468 -6.70 -3.51 -20.50
CA GLU A 468 -8.10 -3.32 -20.90
C GLU A 468 -8.99 -2.94 -19.72
N ASN A 469 -8.57 -3.26 -18.50
CA ASN A 469 -9.26 -2.95 -17.26
C ASN A 469 -8.82 -1.63 -16.61
N PHE A 470 -7.84 -0.95 -17.19
CA PHE A 470 -7.45 0.40 -16.78
C PHE A 470 -8.58 1.39 -17.07
N ARG A 471 -8.95 2.19 -16.07
CA ARG A 471 -10.03 3.17 -16.19
C ARG A 471 -9.50 4.59 -16.25
N ASN A 472 -8.75 5.00 -15.26
CA ASN A 472 -8.18 6.34 -15.17
C ASN A 472 -6.89 6.37 -14.36
N GLU A 473 -6.05 7.31 -14.71
CA GLU A 473 -5.07 7.91 -13.83
C GLU A 473 -5.68 9.20 -13.31
N ILE A 474 -5.89 9.28 -12.00
CA ILE A 474 -6.45 10.45 -11.32
C ILE A 474 -5.31 11.19 -10.67
N VAL A 475 -5.20 12.48 -10.94
CA VAL A 475 -4.18 13.36 -10.36
C VAL A 475 -4.80 14.12 -9.19
N ILE A 476 -4.20 13.93 -8.00
CA ILE A 476 -4.64 14.57 -6.76
C ILE A 476 -3.62 15.63 -6.38
N GLN A 477 -4.06 16.86 -6.15
CA GLN A 477 -3.17 17.94 -5.74
C GLN A 477 -2.67 17.73 -4.31
N ARG A 478 -1.35 17.89 -4.11
CA ARG A 478 -0.73 18.04 -2.80
C ARG A 478 -0.73 19.50 -2.35
N VAL A 479 -0.49 19.73 -1.07
CA VAL A 479 -0.22 21.09 -0.55
C VAL A 479 1.08 21.58 -1.17
N LYS A 480 1.05 22.77 -1.79
CA LYS A 480 2.24 23.40 -2.38
C LYS A 480 3.29 23.66 -1.30
N LYS A 481 4.48 23.09 -1.45
CA LYS A 481 5.65 23.46 -0.66
C LYS A 481 6.21 24.74 -1.25
N GLN A 482 6.17 25.84 -0.48
CA GLN A 482 6.93 27.05 -0.82
C GLN A 482 8.40 26.79 -0.50
N THR A 483 9.26 26.84 -1.51
CA THR A 483 10.72 26.81 -1.34
C THR A 483 11.25 28.24 -1.38
N SER A 484 12.10 28.58 -0.44
CA SER A 484 12.79 29.87 -0.39
C SER A 484 14.07 29.92 -1.24
N GLU A 485 14.50 28.79 -1.78
CA GLU A 485 15.69 28.64 -2.64
C GLU A 485 15.28 28.42 -4.11
N GLU A 486 16.14 28.84 -5.03
CA GLU A 486 15.93 28.61 -6.46
C GLU A 486 15.89 27.10 -6.74
N PRO A 487 14.76 26.59 -7.24
CA PRO A 487 14.62 25.15 -7.46
C PRO A 487 15.40 24.70 -8.70
N LYS A 488 16.11 23.57 -8.59
CA LYS A 488 16.81 22.92 -9.71
C LYS A 488 15.83 22.21 -10.67
N THR A 489 14.64 21.84 -10.19
CA THR A 489 13.59 21.13 -10.93
C THR A 489 12.22 21.69 -10.56
N PHE A 490 11.22 21.45 -11.36
CA PHE A 490 9.84 21.79 -10.98
C PHE A 490 9.43 21.00 -9.74
N ALA A 491 8.75 21.66 -8.80
CA ALA A 491 8.19 21.01 -7.62
C ALA A 491 7.11 20.00 -8.01
N VAL A 492 7.08 18.85 -7.35
CA VAL A 492 6.02 17.86 -7.54
C VAL A 492 4.90 18.13 -6.56
N ASP A 493 3.77 18.61 -7.09
CA ASP A 493 2.61 19.05 -6.31
C ASP A 493 1.43 18.06 -6.36
N TYR A 494 1.66 16.82 -6.77
CA TYR A 494 0.58 15.86 -6.98
C TYR A 494 0.96 14.43 -6.58
N ASP A 495 -0.08 13.63 -6.34
CA ASP A 495 -0.05 12.16 -6.29
C ASP A 495 -0.89 11.59 -7.40
N ASN A 496 -0.57 10.36 -7.80
CA ASN A 496 -1.35 9.58 -8.73
C ASN A 496 -2.28 8.61 -7.96
N LEU A 497 -3.50 8.46 -8.45
CA LEU A 497 -4.43 7.44 -8.02
C LEU A 497 -4.83 6.62 -9.24
N TYR A 498 -4.31 5.40 -9.35
CA TYR A 498 -4.62 4.48 -10.43
C TYR A 498 -5.92 3.75 -10.16
N PHE A 499 -6.83 3.84 -11.13
CA PHE A 499 -8.14 3.24 -11.07
C PHE A 499 -8.29 2.12 -12.11
N TYR A 500 -8.58 0.92 -11.62
CA TYR A 500 -8.82 -0.28 -12.42
C TYR A 500 -10.15 -0.92 -12.03
N SER A 501 -10.78 -1.61 -13.01
CA SER A 501 -11.91 -2.51 -12.77
C SER A 501 -11.43 -3.96 -12.75
N LYS A 502 -12.26 -4.88 -12.23
CA LYS A 502 -12.01 -6.32 -12.37
C LYS A 502 -12.25 -6.79 -13.80
N LEU A 503 -13.34 -6.31 -14.44
CA LEU A 503 -13.73 -6.65 -15.81
C LEU A 503 -13.86 -5.40 -16.68
N SER A 504 -13.53 -5.50 -17.97
CA SER A 504 -13.51 -4.38 -18.91
C SER A 504 -14.91 -3.84 -19.22
N GLU A 505 -15.92 -4.71 -19.31
CA GLU A 505 -17.31 -4.36 -19.60
C GLU A 505 -18.05 -3.79 -18.38
N ALA A 506 -17.49 -3.89 -17.19
CA ALA A 506 -18.16 -3.45 -15.98
C ALA A 506 -18.40 -1.93 -15.97
N LYS A 507 -19.64 -1.52 -15.67
CA LYS A 507 -19.95 -0.14 -15.32
C LYS A 507 -19.50 0.10 -13.88
N VAL A 508 -18.30 0.67 -13.69
CA VAL A 508 -17.70 0.87 -12.37
C VAL A 508 -17.97 2.24 -11.76
N ILE A 509 -18.30 3.26 -12.54
CA ILE A 509 -18.76 4.54 -12.02
C ILE A 509 -20.29 4.47 -11.87
N LEU A 510 -20.72 4.19 -10.65
CA LEU A 510 -22.15 4.02 -10.30
C LEU A 510 -22.81 5.38 -10.08
N ASN A 511 -22.14 6.26 -9.33
CA ASN A 511 -22.61 7.58 -8.96
C ASN A 511 -21.60 8.64 -9.41
N PRO A 512 -21.65 9.13 -10.68
CA PRO A 512 -20.66 10.07 -11.18
C PRO A 512 -20.62 11.34 -10.34
N PRO A 513 -19.45 11.74 -9.81
CA PRO A 513 -19.34 12.94 -9.00
C PRO A 513 -19.58 14.19 -9.82
N LYS A 514 -20.31 15.15 -9.26
CA LYS A 514 -20.73 16.39 -9.90
C LYS A 514 -20.22 17.59 -9.13
N ILE A 515 -19.84 18.62 -9.86
CA ILE A 515 -19.53 19.93 -9.30
C ILE A 515 -20.56 20.96 -9.79
N THR A 516 -21.07 21.76 -8.89
CA THR A 516 -21.93 22.88 -9.24
C THR A 516 -21.05 24.03 -9.70
N LYS A 517 -21.26 24.50 -10.94
CA LYS A 517 -20.63 25.70 -11.48
C LYS A 517 -21.61 26.85 -11.40
N THR A 518 -21.39 27.77 -10.46
CA THR A 518 -22.11 29.02 -10.36
C THR A 518 -21.40 30.08 -11.19
N ARG A 519 -22.09 30.68 -12.18
CA ARG A 519 -21.54 31.71 -13.06
C ARG A 519 -21.94 33.10 -12.60
N LYS A 520 -21.09 34.07 -12.85
CA LYS A 520 -21.44 35.48 -12.72
C LYS A 520 -22.49 35.87 -13.77
N GLU A 521 -23.30 36.87 -13.48
CA GLU A 521 -24.38 37.33 -14.41
C GLU A 521 -23.86 37.70 -15.79
N GLU A 522 -22.67 38.28 -15.88
CA GLU A 522 -22.00 38.65 -17.12
C GLU A 522 -21.58 37.43 -17.95
N ASP A 523 -21.32 36.29 -17.36
CA ASP A 523 -20.88 35.04 -17.98
C ASP A 523 -22.06 34.13 -18.39
N LEU A 524 -23.30 34.57 -18.18
CA LEU A 524 -24.46 33.76 -18.48
C LEU A 524 -24.85 33.77 -19.97
N TRP A 525 -24.27 34.65 -20.77
CA TRP A 525 -24.62 34.81 -22.18
C TRP A 525 -23.59 34.17 -23.10
N HIS A 526 -23.99 33.14 -23.81
CA HIS A 526 -23.16 32.39 -24.74
C HIS A 526 -23.65 32.51 -26.16
N SER A 527 -22.73 32.33 -27.13
CA SER A 527 -23.12 32.31 -28.55
C SER A 527 -24.14 31.20 -28.82
N ALA A 528 -25.18 31.52 -29.57
CA ALA A 528 -26.27 30.58 -29.88
C ALA A 528 -25.95 29.66 -31.07
N ASP A 529 -24.76 29.77 -31.67
CA ASP A 529 -24.33 28.90 -32.76
C ASP A 529 -23.88 27.52 -32.22
N THR A 530 -24.24 26.48 -32.96
CA THR A 530 -23.95 25.08 -32.65
C THR A 530 -23.20 24.42 -33.82
N GLN A 531 -22.69 23.20 -33.61
CA GLN A 531 -22.31 22.34 -34.73
C GLN A 531 -23.56 21.89 -35.46
N GLY A 532 -23.66 22.18 -36.77
CA GLY A 532 -24.85 21.82 -37.52
C GLY A 532 -24.85 22.37 -38.96
N LYS A 533 -25.99 22.26 -39.63
CA LYS A 533 -26.17 22.72 -40.99
C LYS A 533 -26.17 24.25 -41.07
N TYR A 534 -25.53 24.79 -42.08
CA TYR A 534 -25.53 26.23 -42.42
C TYR A 534 -26.88 26.64 -43.00
N GLU A 535 -27.88 26.82 -42.14
CA GLU A 535 -29.22 27.21 -42.50
C GLU A 535 -29.62 28.47 -41.74
N PRO A 536 -30.21 29.49 -42.43
CA PRO A 536 -30.65 30.69 -41.73
C PRO A 536 -31.86 30.42 -40.84
N LYS A 537 -31.98 31.16 -39.74
CA LYS A 537 -33.11 31.14 -38.83
C LYS A 537 -33.60 32.58 -38.53
N ILE A 538 -34.83 32.67 -38.07
CA ILE A 538 -35.47 33.97 -37.79
C ILE A 538 -35.29 34.28 -36.28
N PHE A 539 -34.74 35.48 -36.03
CA PHE A 539 -34.55 36.04 -34.70
C PHE A 539 -35.19 37.42 -34.62
N PHE A 540 -36.19 37.58 -33.79
CA PHE A 540 -36.94 38.86 -33.65
C PHE A 540 -37.45 39.40 -34.97
N GLY A 541 -37.89 38.52 -35.87
CA GLY A 541 -38.34 38.87 -37.23
C GLY A 541 -37.22 39.10 -38.26
N LYS A 542 -35.95 38.91 -37.88
CA LYS A 542 -34.77 39.08 -38.73
C LYS A 542 -34.19 37.73 -39.14
N LEU A 543 -33.94 37.52 -40.43
CA LEU A 543 -33.29 36.33 -40.96
C LEU A 543 -31.76 36.43 -40.77
N LEU A 544 -31.16 35.53 -39.98
CA LEU A 544 -29.72 35.51 -39.75
C LEU A 544 -29.10 34.16 -40.16
N TYR A 545 -27.96 34.22 -40.83
CA TYR A 545 -27.14 33.05 -41.17
C TYR A 545 -26.18 32.72 -40.01
N PRO A 546 -25.81 31.46 -39.81
CA PRO A 546 -24.75 31.09 -38.88
C PRO A 546 -23.44 31.80 -39.20
N PRO A 547 -22.53 32.00 -38.21
CA PRO A 547 -21.32 32.79 -38.41
C PRO A 547 -20.32 32.16 -39.40
N THR A 548 -20.37 30.85 -39.62
CA THR A 548 -19.53 30.14 -40.61
C THR A 548 -20.28 28.92 -41.16
N GLU A 549 -19.85 28.41 -42.32
CA GLU A 549 -20.43 27.24 -42.99
C GLU A 549 -20.39 25.95 -42.18
N ARG A 550 -19.54 25.90 -41.15
CA ARG A 550 -19.41 24.73 -40.22
C ARG A 550 -20.28 24.86 -38.97
N ARG A 551 -21.05 25.92 -38.85
CA ARG A 551 -21.93 26.20 -37.73
C ARG A 551 -23.39 26.20 -38.17
N GLY A 552 -24.26 25.88 -37.23
CA GLY A 552 -25.70 25.94 -37.34
C GLY A 552 -26.31 26.74 -36.20
N TRP A 553 -27.62 26.99 -36.30
CA TRP A 553 -28.41 27.54 -35.21
C TRP A 553 -29.22 26.45 -34.51
N PHE A 554 -29.76 26.71 -33.33
CA PHE A 554 -30.83 25.90 -32.72
C PHE A 554 -32.02 25.76 -33.70
N SER A 555 -32.90 24.79 -33.45
CA SER A 555 -34.17 24.69 -34.18
C SER A 555 -34.99 25.98 -33.99
N GLN A 556 -35.85 26.32 -34.95
CA GLN A 556 -36.66 27.54 -34.87
C GLN A 556 -37.55 27.51 -33.62
N GLU A 557 -38.14 26.36 -33.31
CA GLU A 557 -38.97 26.19 -32.11
C GLU A 557 -38.17 26.52 -30.81
N LYS A 558 -36.90 26.08 -30.74
CA LYS A 558 -36.04 26.39 -29.60
C LYS A 558 -35.66 27.88 -29.54
N ILE A 559 -35.46 28.53 -30.68
CA ILE A 559 -35.19 29.96 -30.76
C ILE A 559 -36.41 30.72 -30.23
N ASP A 560 -37.61 30.40 -30.72
CA ASP A 560 -38.85 31.04 -30.33
C ASP A 560 -39.18 30.86 -28.83
N GLU A 561 -38.86 29.64 -28.29
CA GLU A 561 -38.95 29.37 -26.86
C GLU A 561 -38.00 30.28 -26.06
N LEU A 562 -36.74 30.39 -26.46
CA LEU A 562 -35.77 31.23 -25.77
C LEU A 562 -36.10 32.71 -25.84
N ILE A 563 -36.65 33.19 -26.98
CA ILE A 563 -37.12 34.55 -27.12
C ILE A 563 -38.32 34.82 -26.16
N SER A 564 -39.27 33.89 -26.11
CA SER A 564 -40.45 34.04 -25.21
C SER A 564 -40.05 34.10 -23.74
N LYS A 565 -39.02 33.41 -23.35
CA LYS A 565 -38.46 33.41 -21.97
C LYS A 565 -37.49 34.56 -21.70
N LYS A 566 -37.21 35.43 -22.67
CA LYS A 566 -36.19 36.48 -22.62
C LYS A 566 -34.77 35.93 -22.34
N GLU A 567 -34.54 34.72 -22.78
CA GLU A 567 -33.26 34.00 -22.65
C GLU A 567 -32.42 34.00 -23.91
N LEU A 568 -32.82 34.80 -24.93
CA LEU A 568 -32.08 35.05 -26.17
C LEU A 568 -31.96 36.55 -26.41
N ARG A 569 -30.83 36.98 -26.95
CA ARG A 569 -30.61 38.38 -27.37
C ARG A 569 -29.78 38.49 -28.62
N LEU A 570 -29.96 39.58 -29.35
CA LEU A 570 -29.04 40.00 -30.39
C LEU A 570 -28.11 41.09 -29.84
N VAL A 571 -26.82 40.96 -30.10
CA VAL A 571 -25.83 41.95 -29.73
C VAL A 571 -25.21 42.54 -30.98
N CYS A 572 -25.33 43.83 -31.16
CA CYS A 572 -24.71 44.52 -32.30
C CYS A 572 -23.17 44.47 -32.17
N LYS A 573 -22.50 43.90 -33.15
CA LYS A 573 -21.03 43.80 -33.15
C LYS A 573 -20.31 45.13 -33.27
N ASN A 574 -20.96 46.16 -33.77
CA ASN A 574 -20.36 47.48 -33.96
C ASN A 574 -20.42 48.38 -32.72
N CYS A 575 -21.55 48.38 -31.98
CA CYS A 575 -21.74 49.30 -30.86
C CYS A 575 -22.09 48.61 -29.52
N GLY A 576 -22.21 47.29 -29.50
CA GLY A 576 -22.54 46.53 -28.31
C GLY A 576 -24.00 46.64 -27.84
N TYR A 577 -24.89 47.27 -28.61
CA TYR A 577 -26.32 47.35 -28.29
C TYR A 577 -26.91 45.95 -28.17
N LYS A 578 -27.74 45.73 -27.14
CA LYS A 578 -28.36 44.43 -26.81
C LYS A 578 -29.87 44.51 -27.01
N HIS A 579 -30.42 43.68 -27.94
CA HIS A 579 -31.84 43.59 -28.23
C HIS A 579 -32.41 42.31 -27.60
N TYR A 580 -33.39 42.44 -26.71
CA TYR A 580 -33.95 41.32 -25.94
C TYR A 580 -35.40 41.00 -26.29
N GLU A 581 -36.14 41.96 -26.85
CA GLU A 581 -37.58 41.82 -27.08
C GLU A 581 -38.10 42.77 -28.18
N GLY A 582 -39.22 42.42 -28.76
CA GLY A 582 -39.87 43.19 -29.82
C GLY A 582 -39.40 42.79 -31.22
N PHE A 583 -40.12 43.21 -32.22
CA PHE A 583 -39.87 42.89 -33.60
C PHE A 583 -38.81 43.84 -34.18
N LEU A 584 -37.69 43.29 -34.67
CA LEU A 584 -36.61 44.05 -35.29
C LEU A 584 -36.74 44.10 -36.82
N GLY A 585 -37.16 42.99 -37.44
CA GLY A 585 -37.31 42.85 -38.88
C GLY A 585 -36.02 43.17 -39.66
N ASP A 586 -36.14 43.82 -40.86
CA ASP A 586 -35.01 44.16 -41.67
C ASP A 586 -34.26 45.43 -41.22
N LYS A 587 -34.64 46.02 -40.09
CA LYS A 587 -34.00 47.24 -39.60
C LYS A 587 -32.61 46.91 -39.03
N GLY A 588 -31.67 47.83 -39.26
CA GLY A 588 -30.36 47.78 -38.61
C GLY A 588 -30.42 48.06 -37.10
N CYS A 589 -29.27 48.09 -36.45
CA CYS A 589 -29.17 48.39 -35.02
C CYS A 589 -29.82 49.75 -34.68
N PRO A 590 -30.76 49.80 -33.71
CA PRO A 590 -31.41 51.06 -33.31
C PRO A 590 -30.43 52.13 -32.80
N LYS A 591 -29.25 51.75 -32.33
CA LYS A 591 -28.25 52.66 -31.78
C LYS A 591 -27.27 53.21 -32.85
N CYS A 592 -26.84 52.38 -33.82
CA CYS A 592 -25.77 52.76 -34.75
C CYS A 592 -26.11 52.50 -36.22
N GLY A 593 -27.28 52.03 -36.58
CA GLY A 593 -27.75 51.76 -37.96
C GLY A 593 -27.14 50.51 -38.62
N HIS A 594 -26.05 49.96 -38.11
CA HIS A 594 -25.36 48.79 -38.71
C HIS A 594 -26.15 47.51 -38.54
N ASP A 595 -26.11 46.65 -39.56
CA ASP A 595 -26.77 45.34 -39.55
C ASP A 595 -25.76 44.17 -39.38
N ASN A 596 -25.11 44.15 -38.24
CA ASN A 596 -24.10 43.13 -37.91
C ASN A 596 -24.32 42.62 -36.50
N TRP A 597 -24.84 41.42 -36.38
CA TRP A 597 -25.34 40.88 -35.15
C TRP A 597 -24.60 39.59 -34.69
N ARG A 598 -24.46 39.45 -33.37
CA ARG A 598 -24.13 38.19 -32.66
C ARG A 598 -25.37 37.75 -31.92
N VAL A 599 -25.71 36.46 -32.03
CA VAL A 599 -26.82 35.86 -31.32
C VAL A 599 -26.28 35.23 -30.08
N GLU A 600 -26.87 35.57 -28.93
CA GLU A 600 -26.50 35.01 -27.64
C GLU A 600 -27.74 34.49 -26.93
N TYR A 601 -27.57 33.35 -26.22
CA TYR A 601 -28.60 32.81 -25.35
C TYR A 601 -28.13 32.73 -23.90
N LYS A 602 -29.08 32.81 -22.97
CA LYS A 602 -28.80 32.77 -21.52
C LYS A 602 -28.74 31.32 -21.06
N ILE A 603 -27.62 30.97 -20.44
CA ILE A 603 -27.47 29.68 -19.78
C ILE A 603 -27.84 29.78 -18.31
N LYS A 604 -28.17 28.65 -17.69
CA LYS A 604 -28.50 28.61 -16.25
C LYS A 604 -27.32 29.09 -15.40
N ARG A 605 -27.61 29.90 -14.40
CA ARG A 605 -26.62 30.43 -13.47
C ARG A 605 -25.88 29.27 -12.75
N GLU A 606 -26.61 28.23 -12.39
CA GLU A 606 -26.07 27.03 -11.82
C GLU A 606 -26.17 25.89 -12.82
N THR A 607 -25.05 25.28 -13.09
CA THR A 607 -24.97 24.10 -13.94
C THR A 607 -24.13 23.05 -13.25
N PHE A 608 -24.52 21.80 -13.42
CA PHE A 608 -23.69 20.69 -12.95
C PHE A 608 -22.75 20.25 -14.06
N ALA A 609 -21.51 19.97 -13.67
CA ALA A 609 -20.53 19.32 -14.56
C ALA A 609 -20.02 18.07 -13.85
N PHE A 610 -19.79 17.01 -14.61
CA PHE A 610 -19.09 15.84 -14.07
C PHE A 610 -17.63 16.19 -13.81
N ILE A 611 -17.10 15.65 -12.71
CA ILE A 611 -15.69 15.82 -12.35
C ILE A 611 -14.86 14.88 -13.22
N GLY A 612 -13.81 15.40 -13.84
CA GLY A 612 -12.82 14.63 -14.59
C GLY A 612 -11.81 13.95 -13.65
N ASN A 613 -10.68 13.54 -14.21
CA ASN A 613 -9.59 12.86 -13.49
C ASN A 613 -8.55 13.81 -12.87
N LEU A 614 -8.72 15.11 -12.96
CA LEU A 614 -7.86 16.10 -12.31
C LEU A 614 -8.56 16.65 -11.07
N TRP A 615 -8.15 16.20 -9.88
CA TRP A 615 -8.76 16.55 -8.61
C TRP A 615 -7.91 17.58 -7.86
N THR A 616 -8.05 18.84 -8.26
CA THR A 616 -7.36 19.99 -7.64
C THR A 616 -8.21 20.72 -6.61
N ASP A 617 -9.46 20.32 -6.46
CA ASP A 617 -10.47 20.90 -5.58
C ASP A 617 -10.50 20.25 -4.19
N ILE A 618 -9.73 19.17 -3.99
CA ILE A 618 -9.64 18.46 -2.72
C ILE A 618 -8.18 18.26 -2.33
N SER A 619 -7.90 18.34 -1.02
CA SER A 619 -6.60 17.94 -0.48
C SER A 619 -6.50 16.43 -0.41
N GLY A 620 -5.32 15.90 -0.74
CA GLY A 620 -5.04 14.47 -0.60
C GLY A 620 -4.83 14.02 0.84
N TYR A 621 -4.37 14.92 1.73
CA TYR A 621 -4.04 14.64 3.13
C TYR A 621 -4.69 15.64 4.08
N THR A 622 -4.84 15.20 5.33
CA THR A 622 -5.33 15.99 6.46
C THR A 622 -4.51 15.65 7.73
N HIS A 623 -4.73 16.36 8.82
CA HIS A 623 -4.03 16.16 10.09
C HIS A 623 -5.00 16.10 11.28
N GLY A 624 -6.09 15.38 11.15
CA GLY A 624 -7.12 15.29 12.17
C GLY A 624 -6.81 14.35 13.35
N TRP A 625 -5.99 13.32 13.11
CA TRP A 625 -5.73 12.22 14.04
C TRP A 625 -4.26 12.04 14.43
N ASP A 626 -3.45 13.07 14.27
CA ASP A 626 -2.01 13.03 14.56
C ASP A 626 -1.27 11.86 13.85
N PHE A 627 -1.71 11.59 12.62
CA PHE A 627 -1.11 10.59 11.74
C PHE A 627 -0.48 11.30 10.53
N PRO A 628 0.83 11.14 10.27
CA PRO A 628 1.57 11.96 9.31
C PRO A 628 1.05 11.91 7.87
N THR A 629 0.44 10.80 7.50
CA THR A 629 -0.06 10.52 6.14
C THR A 629 -1.55 10.21 6.16
N GLU A 630 -2.32 10.93 6.99
CA GLU A 630 -3.77 10.74 7.06
C GLU A 630 -4.42 11.17 5.76
N ASN A 631 -5.12 10.26 5.11
CA ASN A 631 -5.91 10.54 3.92
C ASN A 631 -7.10 11.46 4.25
N SER A 632 -7.43 12.36 3.32
CA SER A 632 -8.61 13.24 3.44
C SER A 632 -9.92 12.44 3.35
N GLU A 633 -10.85 12.67 4.28
CA GLU A 633 -12.18 12.06 4.22
C GLU A 633 -12.95 12.47 2.95
N ILE A 634 -12.74 13.68 2.45
CA ILE A 634 -13.39 14.16 1.21
C ILE A 634 -12.88 13.37 -0.01
N LEU A 635 -11.59 13.03 -0.04
CA LEU A 635 -11.02 12.17 -1.07
C LEU A 635 -11.69 10.79 -1.06
N LEU A 636 -11.72 10.14 0.11
CA LEU A 636 -12.31 8.82 0.26
C LEU A 636 -13.82 8.84 0.00
N LYS A 637 -14.54 9.90 0.41
CA LYS A 637 -15.95 10.09 0.07
C LYS A 637 -16.16 10.04 -1.45
N ARG A 638 -15.38 10.83 -2.20
CA ARG A 638 -15.47 10.85 -3.67
C ARG A 638 -15.19 9.48 -4.30
N VAL A 639 -14.17 8.78 -3.85
CA VAL A 639 -13.84 7.42 -4.34
C VAL A 639 -14.98 6.45 -4.04
N ILE A 640 -15.40 6.35 -2.79
CA ILE A 640 -16.35 5.34 -2.30
C ILE A 640 -17.76 5.59 -2.88
N GLU A 641 -18.24 6.83 -2.85
CA GLU A 641 -19.55 7.17 -3.43
C GLU A 641 -19.60 6.91 -4.94
N SER A 642 -18.52 7.21 -5.66
CA SER A 642 -18.47 7.04 -7.12
C SER A 642 -18.61 5.58 -7.54
N THR A 643 -18.10 4.64 -6.77
CA THR A 643 -17.92 3.23 -7.18
C THR A 643 -18.68 2.22 -6.34
N SER A 644 -19.44 2.66 -5.34
CA SER A 644 -20.25 1.79 -4.50
C SER A 644 -21.63 2.39 -4.16
N ASN A 645 -22.54 1.54 -3.75
CA ASN A 645 -23.84 1.90 -3.17
C ASN A 645 -23.89 1.60 -1.67
N GLU A 646 -24.92 2.04 -0.96
CA GLU A 646 -25.15 1.66 0.44
C GLU A 646 -25.16 0.12 0.58
N ASN A 647 -24.59 -0.39 1.66
CA ASN A 647 -24.37 -1.80 1.98
C ASN A 647 -23.35 -2.56 1.10
N ASP A 648 -22.77 -1.96 0.07
CA ASP A 648 -21.65 -2.56 -0.65
C ASP A 648 -20.41 -2.65 0.26
N LEU A 649 -19.56 -3.66 0.00
CA LEU A 649 -18.37 -3.91 0.79
C LEU A 649 -17.17 -3.12 0.23
N VAL A 650 -16.58 -2.29 1.07
CA VAL A 650 -15.37 -1.49 0.81
C VAL A 650 -14.20 -2.08 1.59
N MET A 651 -13.01 -2.11 1.00
CA MET A 651 -11.83 -2.69 1.65
C MET A 651 -10.60 -1.80 1.52
N ASP A 652 -9.81 -1.76 2.60
CA ASP A 652 -8.47 -1.18 2.62
C ASP A 652 -7.53 -2.08 3.43
N PHE A 653 -6.48 -2.60 2.78
CA PHE A 653 -5.49 -3.46 3.43
C PHE A 653 -4.12 -2.79 3.64
N PHE A 654 -4.07 -1.46 3.49
CA PHE A 654 -3.04 -0.55 3.98
C PHE A 654 -3.70 0.59 4.76
N LEU A 655 -4.46 0.22 5.79
CA LEU A 655 -5.47 1.09 6.40
C LEU A 655 -4.92 2.38 7.02
N GLY A 656 -3.68 2.38 7.50
CA GLY A 656 -3.02 3.56 8.07
C GLY A 656 -3.81 4.17 9.23
N SER A 657 -4.37 5.36 9.05
CA SER A 657 -5.15 6.07 10.08
C SER A 657 -6.62 5.64 10.20
N GLY A 658 -7.10 4.71 9.37
CA GLY A 658 -8.50 4.26 9.37
C GLY A 658 -9.48 5.14 8.61
N THR A 659 -9.02 6.05 7.77
CA THR A 659 -9.90 6.99 7.03
C THR A 659 -10.87 6.25 6.12
N THR A 660 -10.42 5.23 5.40
CA THR A 660 -11.27 4.46 4.47
C THR A 660 -12.45 3.81 5.19
N THR A 661 -12.20 3.14 6.33
CA THR A 661 -13.25 2.48 7.11
C THR A 661 -14.20 3.48 7.77
N ALA A 662 -13.66 4.61 8.25
CA ALA A 662 -14.46 5.69 8.83
C ALA A 662 -15.44 6.28 7.80
N VAL A 663 -14.94 6.60 6.60
CA VAL A 663 -15.76 7.15 5.52
C VAL A 663 -16.77 6.13 5.00
N ALA A 664 -16.37 4.87 4.81
CA ALA A 664 -17.27 3.80 4.39
C ALA A 664 -18.45 3.66 5.39
N HIS A 665 -18.17 3.66 6.70
CA HIS A 665 -19.21 3.60 7.73
C HIS A 665 -20.15 4.81 7.69
N LYS A 666 -19.60 6.03 7.61
CA LYS A 666 -20.37 7.28 7.53
C LYS A 666 -21.29 7.31 6.31
N LEU A 667 -20.88 6.65 5.22
CA LEU A 667 -21.63 6.51 3.98
C LEU A 667 -22.52 5.25 3.94
N LYS A 668 -22.69 4.54 5.05
CA LYS A 668 -23.47 3.30 5.17
C LYS A 668 -23.01 2.16 4.25
N ARG A 669 -21.70 2.08 4.00
CA ARG A 669 -21.08 0.92 3.35
C ARG A 669 -20.56 -0.02 4.41
N LYS A 670 -20.54 -1.32 4.10
CA LYS A 670 -19.79 -2.30 4.88
C LYS A 670 -18.30 -2.16 4.57
N TRP A 671 -17.45 -2.53 5.52
CA TRP A 671 -16.01 -2.29 5.35
C TRP A 671 -15.13 -3.35 5.99
N ILE A 672 -13.94 -3.55 5.38
CA ILE A 672 -12.84 -4.36 5.94
C ILE A 672 -11.59 -3.49 5.92
N GLY A 673 -10.94 -3.37 7.07
CA GLY A 673 -9.68 -2.66 7.23
C GLY A 673 -8.61 -3.55 7.83
N VAL A 674 -7.42 -3.59 7.23
CA VAL A 674 -6.28 -4.37 7.72
C VAL A 674 -5.11 -3.45 8.03
N GLU A 675 -4.55 -3.58 9.22
CA GLU A 675 -3.37 -2.83 9.65
C GLU A 675 -2.51 -3.68 10.60
N MET A 676 -1.19 -3.63 10.43
CA MET A 676 -0.27 -4.37 11.28
C MET A 676 0.38 -3.54 12.39
N GLY A 677 0.43 -2.22 12.22
CA GLY A 677 1.10 -1.30 13.14
C GLY A 677 0.40 -1.16 14.49
N GLU A 678 1.12 -0.71 15.52
CA GLU A 678 0.56 -0.48 16.87
C GLU A 678 -0.46 0.68 16.90
N HIS A 679 -0.42 1.58 15.93
CA HIS A 679 -1.42 2.63 15.74
C HIS A 679 -2.83 2.06 15.45
N PHE A 680 -2.95 0.75 15.18
CA PHE A 680 -4.23 0.06 15.19
C PHE A 680 -5.00 0.29 16.49
N TYR A 681 -4.31 0.24 17.64
CA TYR A 681 -4.92 0.43 18.96
C TYR A 681 -5.01 1.91 19.37
N SER A 682 -4.03 2.73 18.99
CA SER A 682 -3.95 4.13 19.44
C SER A 682 -4.65 5.12 18.52
N VAL A 683 -4.90 4.77 17.26
CA VAL A 683 -5.53 5.65 16.25
C VAL A 683 -6.79 5.04 15.67
N ILE A 684 -6.72 3.83 15.09
CA ILE A 684 -7.82 3.26 14.30
C ILE A 684 -9.01 2.89 15.18
N LEU A 685 -8.81 2.11 16.24
CA LEU A 685 -9.88 1.72 17.16
C LEU A 685 -10.57 2.93 17.81
N PRO A 686 -9.83 3.91 18.38
CA PRO A 686 -10.42 5.15 18.88
C PRO A 686 -11.24 5.89 17.84
N ARG A 687 -10.71 6.05 16.62
CA ARG A 687 -11.43 6.71 15.52
C ARG A 687 -12.74 6.00 15.20
N MET A 688 -12.70 4.69 15.02
CA MET A 688 -13.91 3.95 14.67
C MET A 688 -14.95 3.95 15.79
N LYS A 689 -14.55 3.88 17.07
CA LYS A 689 -15.48 4.03 18.20
C LYS A 689 -16.16 5.39 18.24
N LYS A 690 -15.43 6.49 17.93
CA LYS A 690 -16.02 7.82 17.81
C LYS A 690 -16.99 7.91 16.63
N VAL A 691 -16.65 7.29 15.49
CA VAL A 691 -17.53 7.22 14.32
C VAL A 691 -18.82 6.46 14.65
N LEU A 692 -18.74 5.34 15.36
CA LEU A 692 -19.90 4.57 15.84
C LEU A 692 -20.78 5.39 16.80
N ALA A 693 -20.17 6.25 17.61
CA ALA A 693 -20.86 7.17 18.51
C ALA A 693 -21.42 8.41 17.81
N TYR A 694 -21.42 8.46 16.48
CA TYR A 694 -21.91 9.57 15.65
C TYR A 694 -21.20 10.90 15.95
N ASP A 695 -19.88 10.88 16.01
CA ASP A 695 -19.11 12.11 16.09
C ASP A 695 -19.38 13.01 14.86
N LYS A 696 -19.31 14.33 15.08
CA LYS A 696 -19.53 15.33 14.02
C LYS A 696 -18.20 15.78 13.39
N SER A 697 -17.31 14.83 13.12
CA SER A 697 -16.00 15.12 12.50
C SER A 697 -15.98 14.83 10.99
N GLY A 698 -15.04 15.42 10.28
CA GLY A 698 -14.82 15.17 8.86
C GLY A 698 -16.07 15.41 8.02
N ILE A 699 -16.44 14.46 7.16
CA ILE A 699 -17.61 14.55 6.27
C ILE A 699 -18.96 14.55 7.02
N SER A 700 -18.99 14.24 8.30
CA SER A 700 -20.21 14.33 9.12
C SER A 700 -20.60 15.77 9.47
N LYS A 701 -19.76 16.76 9.13
CA LYS A 701 -20.08 18.19 9.27
C LYS A 701 -20.94 18.74 8.15
N GLU A 702 -21.00 18.04 7.02
CA GLU A 702 -21.83 18.36 5.86
C GLU A 702 -23.22 17.73 6.00
#